data_92dfb4390df723cdc2f4e141b7b70629
#
_entry.id   92dfb4390df723cdc2f4e141b7b70629
#
_cell.length_a   1.000
_cell.length_b   1.000
_cell.length_c   1.000
_cell.angle_alpha   90.00
_cell.angle_beta   90.00
_cell.angle_gamma   90.00
#
_symmetry.space_group_name_H-M   'P 1'
#
loop_
_entity.id
_entity.type
_entity.pdbx_description
1 polymer ?
#
loop_
_entity_poly.entity_id
_entity_poly.type
_entity_poly.pdbx_seq_one_letter_code
_entity_poly.pdbx_strand_id
1 'polypeptide(L)'
;MAETPRLNLPSLPYVQSEGYQVQFDIAALDIDHQPHKVKPSEDWRKAQEDLIYATEWGKHCALYHTKGGYRLVVAFTKAIGVEDFEEFLADWRRICYSIGVVPDPARWNGLYRLPYVQRAGVKQRHGARNLTEFDSLPPIDPKWLKGIADKAQPATVVEKGERSIWDAVVEAKLPFSLPKSVPDGSRNTTMWKLACSLRSKGMNEDAILGILVKEDNDRCDPPLQREYRGISTLESMAYRACKFDIPERQTLTEEQQLSQAVKLETIVALSAEREEILNRDDQTREDSDRLDAIGKTVSDIGVVLRRSPELPTFHHLSEVSLAKWVEEEIADNLEDLVYDQGTLRRYNSMTGVWEEIPRSELYKLIASIDQAKVYLGAGKDGRLKTDKLKVGDKLTESVTKLVCKMRSREGSFRSSPPGIVFSNGFLRLTGDGPVLEPLSRGHYAISRVNGEYTEDSKTPLFDKFMSEVLIGTDAAAKIQVMLEFVGCSLTKLATRMQKAVLMTGGGANGKSTFIDIWVGLLPPNRVTHIPPQDMHNEYRLAHMSPSLLNVVNEAPSTEIAQSASLKAVISGDRVMGRHIRQAPFEYSPVAAQAYACNELPAFRDMTEGFNRRWLVIEFDKEFDEDKQIRGLANIILKEERLAIICKVVQNACNALRRGHYIEPTSSKLARSQWRRVNDQVSLFLEEKCEEIETKSSRAGTAPNALYTEYRTWIEAGGHSKMGSTTFYRRLKSLKVATYRIKGNRYYPLRVVAHTIH
;
A
#
# COMPACT_ATOMS: atom_id res chain seq x y z
N MET A 1 -0.69 -40.52 30.90
CA MET A 1 -1.73 -39.48 30.67
C MET A 1 -1.29 -38.71 29.45
N ALA A 2 -1.95 -38.93 28.34
CA ALA A 2 -1.59 -38.33 27.09
C ALA A 2 -2.05 -36.87 27.09
N GLU A 3 -1.09 -35.94 26.88
CA GLU A 3 -1.42 -34.57 26.49
C GLU A 3 -2.18 -34.64 25.16
N THR A 4 -3.38 -34.11 25.17
CA THR A 4 -4.18 -33.96 23.95
C THR A 4 -3.36 -33.09 22.99
N PRO A 5 -2.97 -33.56 21.83
CA PRO A 5 -2.21 -32.75 20.88
C PRO A 5 -3.00 -31.51 20.50
N ARG A 6 -2.38 -30.33 20.59
CA ARG A 6 -2.90 -29.12 19.98
C ARG A 6 -2.84 -29.34 18.47
N LEU A 7 -3.93 -29.73 17.87
CA LEU A 7 -4.07 -29.73 16.43
C LEU A 7 -4.07 -28.27 15.96
N ASN A 8 -2.90 -27.77 15.58
CA ASN A 8 -2.85 -26.61 14.70
C ASN A 8 -3.35 -27.05 13.35
N LEU A 9 -4.61 -26.78 13.05
CA LEU A 9 -5.13 -26.98 11.72
C LEU A 9 -4.35 -26.05 10.77
N PRO A 10 -3.82 -26.58 9.64
CA PRO A 10 -3.13 -25.78 8.65
C PRO A 10 -4.08 -24.71 8.08
N SER A 11 -3.52 -23.65 7.51
CA SER A 11 -4.32 -22.61 6.88
C SER A 11 -5.16 -23.18 5.73
N LEU A 12 -6.35 -22.64 5.50
CA LEU A 12 -7.21 -23.08 4.41
C LEU A 12 -6.50 -23.10 3.03
N PRO A 13 -5.71 -22.07 2.64
CA PRO A 13 -4.94 -22.12 1.40
C PRO A 13 -3.97 -23.30 1.32
N TYR A 14 -3.34 -23.69 2.42
CA TYR A 14 -2.44 -24.85 2.45
C TYR A 14 -3.20 -26.15 2.24
N VAL A 15 -4.31 -26.33 2.93
CA VAL A 15 -5.15 -27.55 2.79
C VAL A 15 -5.70 -27.67 1.37
N GLN A 16 -6.10 -26.57 0.77
CA GLN A 16 -6.58 -26.52 -0.62
C GLN A 16 -5.45 -26.75 -1.64
N SER A 17 -4.24 -26.25 -1.38
CA SER A 17 -3.08 -26.49 -2.25
C SER A 17 -2.64 -27.96 -2.27
N GLU A 18 -2.91 -28.70 -1.19
CA GLU A 18 -2.69 -30.15 -1.09
C GLU A 18 -3.84 -30.99 -1.69
N GLY A 19 -4.86 -30.32 -2.28
CA GLY A 19 -5.97 -30.99 -2.96
C GLY A 19 -7.09 -31.50 -2.04
N TYR A 20 -7.11 -31.13 -0.77
CA TYR A 20 -8.17 -31.50 0.16
C TYR A 20 -9.35 -30.55 0.11
N GLN A 21 -10.57 -31.13 0.17
CA GLN A 21 -11.80 -30.38 0.39
C GLN A 21 -12.17 -30.42 1.87
N VAL A 22 -12.39 -29.23 2.46
CA VAL A 22 -12.84 -29.10 3.86
C VAL A 22 -14.36 -29.00 3.90
N GLN A 23 -14.99 -29.86 4.69
CA GLN A 23 -16.44 -29.87 4.93
C GLN A 23 -16.74 -29.94 6.43
N PHE A 24 -17.86 -29.40 6.82
CA PHE A 24 -18.32 -29.32 8.21
C PHE A 24 -19.70 -29.96 8.36
N ASP A 25 -19.86 -30.77 9.36
CA ASP A 25 -21.12 -31.42 9.79
C ASP A 25 -21.69 -30.76 11.06
N ILE A 26 -20.88 -30.01 11.77
CA ILE A 26 -21.26 -29.29 12.98
C ILE A 26 -20.71 -27.88 12.97
N ALA A 27 -21.41 -26.95 13.65
CA ALA A 27 -20.92 -25.62 13.96
C ALA A 27 -20.97 -25.35 15.47
N ALA A 28 -20.09 -24.47 15.95
CA ALA A 28 -20.05 -24.06 17.34
C ALA A 28 -19.87 -22.54 17.46
N LEU A 29 -20.58 -21.90 18.41
CA LEU A 29 -20.42 -20.52 18.81
C LEU A 29 -20.10 -20.42 20.30
N ASP A 30 -19.06 -19.65 20.64
CA ASP A 30 -18.76 -19.28 22.02
C ASP A 30 -19.51 -17.99 22.39
N ILE A 31 -20.07 -17.98 23.59
CA ILE A 31 -20.74 -16.81 24.16
C ILE A 31 -20.10 -16.58 25.52
N ASP A 32 -19.21 -15.59 25.59
CA ASP A 32 -18.45 -15.26 26.78
C ASP A 32 -19.01 -14.00 27.45
N HIS A 33 -19.00 -14.02 28.77
CA HIS A 33 -19.41 -12.87 29.57
C HIS A 33 -18.39 -11.75 29.48
N GLN A 34 -18.83 -10.54 29.26
CA GLN A 34 -17.97 -9.36 29.24
C GLN A 34 -17.96 -8.69 30.64
N PRO A 35 -16.81 -8.23 31.14
CA PRO A 35 -15.45 -8.43 30.56
C PRO A 35 -14.94 -9.86 30.79
N HIS A 36 -14.21 -10.40 29.82
CA HIS A 36 -13.74 -11.81 29.75
C HIS A 36 -12.98 -12.35 30.99
N LYS A 37 -12.59 -11.53 31.93
CA LYS A 37 -11.84 -11.92 33.14
C LYS A 37 -12.74 -12.15 34.34
N VAL A 38 -14.02 -11.78 34.26
CA VAL A 38 -15.01 -11.93 35.35
C VAL A 38 -15.76 -13.24 35.12
N LYS A 39 -15.83 -14.07 36.16
CA LYS A 39 -16.63 -15.29 36.10
C LYS A 39 -18.12 -14.90 36.03
N PRO A 40 -18.86 -15.32 34.99
CA PRO A 40 -20.27 -14.99 34.89
C PRO A 40 -21.10 -15.57 36.06
N SER A 41 -22.09 -14.80 36.50
CA SER A 41 -23.05 -15.29 37.49
C SER A 41 -23.93 -16.39 36.91
N GLU A 42 -24.51 -17.21 37.77
CA GLU A 42 -25.50 -18.22 37.37
C GLU A 42 -26.77 -17.58 36.79
N ASP A 43 -27.16 -16.44 37.33
CA ASP A 43 -28.34 -15.69 36.83
C ASP A 43 -28.12 -15.16 35.42
N TRP A 44 -26.93 -14.62 35.14
CA TRP A 44 -26.61 -14.19 33.78
C TRP A 44 -26.63 -15.38 32.79
N ARG A 45 -26.05 -16.52 33.18
CA ARG A 45 -26.05 -17.73 32.35
C ARG A 45 -27.46 -18.17 32.03
N LYS A 46 -28.31 -18.26 33.07
CA LYS A 46 -29.68 -18.67 32.93
C LYS A 46 -30.50 -17.73 32.06
N ALA A 47 -30.34 -16.42 32.22
CA ALA A 47 -31.01 -15.43 31.39
C ALA A 47 -30.65 -15.58 29.90
N GLN A 48 -29.39 -15.82 29.58
CA GLN A 48 -28.96 -16.06 28.19
C GLN A 48 -29.48 -17.39 27.62
N GLU A 49 -29.48 -18.46 28.43
CA GLU A 49 -30.04 -19.75 28.04
C GLU A 49 -31.55 -19.64 27.74
N ASP A 50 -32.28 -18.94 28.58
CA ASP A 50 -33.73 -18.76 28.41
C ASP A 50 -34.05 -17.97 27.14
N LEU A 51 -33.23 -16.96 26.77
CA LEU A 51 -33.36 -16.22 25.51
C LEU A 51 -33.16 -17.13 24.30
N ILE A 52 -32.14 -18.01 24.34
CA ILE A 52 -31.81 -18.91 23.22
C ILE A 52 -32.90 -19.96 23.07
N TYR A 53 -33.27 -20.64 24.15
CA TYR A 53 -34.25 -21.73 24.10
C TYR A 53 -35.70 -21.25 23.90
N ALA A 54 -35.97 -19.95 24.04
CA ALA A 54 -37.26 -19.36 23.64
C ALA A 54 -37.39 -19.29 22.10
N THR A 55 -36.28 -19.44 21.34
CA THR A 55 -36.33 -19.41 19.89
C THR A 55 -36.55 -20.78 19.25
N GLU A 56 -37.06 -20.82 18.01
CA GLU A 56 -37.19 -22.08 17.27
C GLU A 56 -35.85 -22.74 17.00
N TRP A 57 -34.84 -21.97 16.61
CA TRP A 57 -33.51 -22.47 16.31
C TRP A 57 -32.76 -22.96 17.56
N GLY A 58 -33.01 -22.38 18.74
CA GLY A 58 -32.39 -22.81 19.98
C GLY A 58 -32.72 -24.25 20.37
N LYS A 59 -33.84 -24.80 19.90
CA LYS A 59 -34.22 -26.20 20.10
C LYS A 59 -33.30 -27.19 19.38
N HIS A 60 -32.56 -26.71 18.37
CA HIS A 60 -31.57 -27.48 17.61
C HIS A 60 -30.18 -27.42 18.22
N CYS A 61 -29.99 -26.62 19.31
CA CYS A 61 -28.66 -26.38 19.88
C CYS A 61 -28.45 -27.26 21.13
N ALA A 62 -27.26 -27.88 21.15
CA ALA A 62 -26.67 -28.32 22.41
C ALA A 62 -25.89 -27.17 23.04
N LEU A 63 -25.94 -27.10 24.38
CA LEU A 63 -25.29 -26.05 25.15
C LEU A 63 -24.45 -26.66 26.28
N TYR A 64 -23.23 -26.16 26.46
CA TYR A 64 -22.44 -26.49 27.65
C TYR A 64 -21.65 -25.26 28.16
N HIS A 65 -21.47 -25.22 29.49
CA HIS A 65 -20.81 -24.13 30.18
C HIS A 65 -19.29 -24.17 29.94
N THR A 66 -18.73 -23.02 29.60
CA THR A 66 -17.28 -22.77 29.57
C THR A 66 -16.86 -21.98 30.82
N LYS A 67 -15.54 -21.72 30.97
CA LYS A 67 -15.06 -20.91 32.09
C LYS A 67 -15.55 -19.46 32.00
N GLY A 68 -15.65 -18.90 30.81
CA GLY A 68 -16.01 -17.50 30.55
C GLY A 68 -17.49 -17.28 30.24
N GLY A 69 -18.20 -18.33 29.87
CA GLY A 69 -19.60 -18.24 29.43
C GLY A 69 -20.18 -19.60 29.12
N TYR A 70 -20.57 -19.82 27.87
CA TYR A 70 -21.05 -21.11 27.39
C TYR A 70 -20.85 -21.24 25.89
N ARG A 71 -21.00 -22.46 25.36
CA ARG A 71 -20.85 -22.78 23.94
C ARG A 71 -22.13 -23.43 23.44
N LEU A 72 -22.58 -22.92 22.29
CA LEU A 72 -23.64 -23.51 21.51
C LEU A 72 -23.01 -24.42 20.43
N VAL A 73 -23.66 -25.58 20.17
CA VAL A 73 -23.26 -26.52 19.14
C VAL A 73 -24.49 -26.96 18.38
N VAL A 74 -24.40 -27.02 17.06
CA VAL A 74 -25.46 -27.53 16.17
C VAL A 74 -24.88 -28.52 15.16
N ALA A 75 -25.68 -29.49 14.72
CA ALA A 75 -25.37 -30.37 13.61
C ALA A 75 -26.08 -29.89 12.34
N PHE A 76 -25.46 -30.12 11.17
CA PHE A 76 -26.08 -29.84 9.88
C PHE A 76 -26.85 -31.03 9.32
N THR A 77 -27.90 -30.76 8.56
CA THR A 77 -28.63 -31.81 7.79
C THR A 77 -27.75 -32.46 6.73
N LYS A 78 -26.74 -31.74 6.24
CA LYS A 78 -25.76 -32.19 5.28
C LYS A 78 -24.46 -31.43 5.50
N ALA A 79 -23.30 -32.09 5.37
CA ALA A 79 -22.00 -31.42 5.45
C ALA A 79 -21.88 -30.29 4.40
N ILE A 80 -21.34 -29.16 4.82
CA ILE A 80 -21.22 -27.94 4.00
C ILE A 80 -19.76 -27.52 3.83
N GLY A 81 -19.46 -26.85 2.73
CA GLY A 81 -18.13 -26.31 2.42
C GLY A 81 -17.76 -25.11 3.29
N VAL A 82 -16.53 -24.63 3.16
CA VAL A 82 -16.00 -23.51 3.98
C VAL A 82 -16.79 -22.23 3.77
N GLU A 83 -17.14 -21.91 2.52
CA GLU A 83 -17.87 -20.68 2.19
C GLU A 83 -19.28 -20.68 2.80
N ASP A 84 -20.01 -21.77 2.61
CA ASP A 84 -21.35 -21.96 3.21
C ASP A 84 -21.28 -21.97 4.74
N PHE A 85 -20.20 -22.50 5.32
CA PHE A 85 -19.98 -22.53 6.76
C PHE A 85 -19.74 -21.14 7.35
N GLU A 86 -18.94 -20.31 6.69
CA GLU A 86 -18.71 -18.94 7.12
C GLU A 86 -20.01 -18.09 6.98
N GLU A 87 -20.76 -18.27 5.91
CA GLU A 87 -22.08 -17.63 5.75
C GLU A 87 -23.05 -18.07 6.85
N PHE A 88 -23.11 -19.35 7.15
CA PHE A 88 -23.93 -19.88 8.24
C PHE A 88 -23.54 -19.26 9.59
N LEU A 89 -22.25 -19.17 9.91
CA LEU A 89 -21.82 -18.53 11.17
C LEU A 89 -22.22 -17.06 11.23
N ALA A 90 -22.12 -16.35 10.13
CA ALA A 90 -22.54 -14.94 10.06
C ALA A 90 -24.06 -14.78 10.31
N ASP A 91 -24.87 -15.62 9.67
CA ASP A 91 -26.32 -15.64 9.86
C ASP A 91 -26.72 -16.02 11.29
N TRP A 92 -26.07 -17.04 11.85
CA TRP A 92 -26.34 -17.47 13.22
C TRP A 92 -25.99 -16.41 14.25
N ARG A 93 -24.90 -15.70 14.07
CA ARG A 93 -24.49 -14.58 14.92
C ARG A 93 -25.48 -13.41 14.82
N ARG A 94 -25.95 -13.08 13.61
CA ARG A 94 -26.97 -12.05 13.39
C ARG A 94 -28.27 -12.35 14.16
N ILE A 95 -28.70 -13.60 14.16
CA ILE A 95 -29.86 -14.04 14.93
C ILE A 95 -29.59 -13.91 16.42
N CYS A 96 -28.42 -14.32 16.93
CA CYS A 96 -28.02 -14.15 18.30
C CYS A 96 -28.10 -12.66 18.73
N TYR A 97 -27.56 -11.76 17.92
CA TYR A 97 -27.64 -10.32 18.19
C TYR A 97 -29.09 -9.82 18.23
N SER A 98 -29.97 -10.34 17.39
CA SER A 98 -31.41 -9.92 17.38
C SER A 98 -32.17 -10.26 18.65
N ILE A 99 -31.68 -11.18 19.46
CA ILE A 99 -32.25 -11.55 20.75
C ILE A 99 -31.42 -11.07 21.95
N GLY A 100 -30.42 -10.20 21.71
CA GLY A 100 -29.58 -9.65 22.79
C GLY A 100 -28.46 -10.58 23.29
N VAL A 101 -28.16 -11.66 22.56
CA VAL A 101 -27.04 -12.57 22.83
C VAL A 101 -25.83 -12.18 21.98
N VAL A 102 -24.67 -11.97 22.61
CA VAL A 102 -23.43 -11.53 21.94
C VAL A 102 -22.43 -12.69 21.85
N PRO A 103 -22.30 -13.36 20.70
CA PRO A 103 -21.33 -14.44 20.53
C PRO A 103 -19.94 -13.89 20.19
N ASP A 104 -18.91 -14.63 20.63
CA ASP A 104 -17.53 -14.34 20.24
C ASP A 104 -17.31 -14.51 18.72
N PRO A 105 -16.31 -13.78 18.15
CA PRO A 105 -15.94 -13.94 16.74
C PRO A 105 -15.53 -15.39 16.44
N ALA A 106 -16.41 -16.12 15.76
CA ALA A 106 -16.15 -17.50 15.38
C ALA A 106 -15.29 -17.55 14.10
N ARG A 107 -14.34 -18.49 14.05
CA ARG A 107 -13.55 -18.80 12.86
C ARG A 107 -13.67 -20.29 12.55
N TRP A 108 -13.71 -20.63 11.26
CA TRP A 108 -13.80 -22.04 10.82
C TRP A 108 -12.68 -22.92 11.40
N ASN A 109 -11.51 -22.36 11.66
CA ASN A 109 -10.33 -23.05 12.22
C ASN A 109 -10.13 -22.77 13.72
N GLY A 110 -11.16 -22.34 14.42
CA GLY A 110 -11.10 -22.10 15.87
C GLY A 110 -10.82 -23.39 16.65
N LEU A 111 -9.96 -23.31 17.68
CA LEU A 111 -9.68 -24.44 18.58
C LEU A 111 -10.81 -24.54 19.61
N TYR A 112 -11.77 -25.41 19.36
CA TYR A 112 -12.83 -25.69 20.30
C TYR A 112 -12.42 -26.78 21.31
N ARG A 113 -12.75 -26.55 22.58
CA ARG A 113 -12.53 -27.56 23.63
C ARG A 113 -13.79 -28.38 23.81
N LEU A 114 -13.63 -29.69 23.80
CA LEU A 114 -14.71 -30.58 24.11
C LEU A 114 -15.20 -30.42 25.57
N PRO A 115 -16.48 -30.66 25.88
CA PRO A 115 -17.00 -30.68 27.25
C PRO A 115 -16.30 -31.80 28.04
N TYR A 116 -16.28 -31.65 29.37
CA TYR A 116 -15.71 -32.62 30.33
C TYR A 116 -14.16 -32.83 30.22
N VAL A 117 -13.40 -31.92 29.64
CA VAL A 117 -11.96 -32.03 29.59
C VAL A 117 -11.34 -31.78 30.98
N GLN A 118 -10.58 -32.74 31.50
CA GLN A 118 -9.77 -32.58 32.70
C GLN A 118 -8.52 -31.75 32.39
N ARG A 119 -8.35 -30.58 33.03
CA ARG A 119 -7.07 -29.89 33.12
C ARG A 119 -6.31 -30.35 34.36
N ALA A 120 -4.97 -30.39 34.29
CA ALA A 120 -4.11 -30.82 35.36
C ALA A 120 -4.57 -30.28 36.73
N GLY A 121 -5.01 -31.18 37.62
CA GLY A 121 -5.39 -30.90 39.01
C GLY A 121 -6.78 -30.33 39.25
N VAL A 122 -7.62 -30.05 38.25
CA VAL A 122 -8.95 -29.50 38.46
C VAL A 122 -9.99 -30.26 37.63
N LYS A 123 -10.92 -30.96 38.31
CA LYS A 123 -12.13 -31.48 37.66
C LYS A 123 -13.08 -30.33 37.39
N GLN A 124 -13.12 -29.83 36.16
CA GLN A 124 -14.14 -28.88 35.73
C GLN A 124 -15.44 -29.68 35.39
N ARG A 125 -16.42 -29.61 36.26
CA ARG A 125 -17.79 -30.04 35.92
C ARG A 125 -18.45 -28.86 35.18
N HIS A 126 -18.65 -29.01 33.89
CA HIS A 126 -19.43 -28.07 33.11
C HIS A 126 -20.87 -28.57 33.09
N GLY A 127 -21.83 -27.73 33.48
CA GLY A 127 -23.24 -28.00 33.23
C GLY A 127 -23.41 -28.12 31.70
N ALA A 128 -24.04 -29.18 31.26
CA ALA A 128 -24.41 -29.38 29.86
C ALA A 128 -25.91 -29.53 29.76
N ARG A 129 -26.50 -28.87 28.77
CA ARG A 129 -27.92 -29.00 28.44
C ARG A 129 -28.00 -29.55 27.02
N ASN A 130 -28.78 -30.63 26.85
CA ASN A 130 -28.94 -31.36 25.58
C ASN A 130 -27.68 -31.97 25.00
N LEU A 131 -26.52 -31.96 25.68
CA LEU A 131 -25.27 -32.47 25.11
C LEU A 131 -25.24 -34.01 25.07
N THR A 132 -25.83 -34.67 26.05
CA THR A 132 -25.99 -36.15 26.11
C THR A 132 -26.94 -36.67 25.06
N GLU A 133 -27.78 -35.81 24.51
CA GLU A 133 -28.81 -36.11 23.52
C GLU A 133 -28.48 -35.43 22.17
N PHE A 134 -27.22 -34.99 21.97
CA PHE A 134 -26.84 -34.22 20.79
C PHE A 134 -27.17 -34.94 19.47
N ASP A 135 -26.94 -36.25 19.41
CA ASP A 135 -27.26 -37.05 18.23
C ASP A 135 -28.79 -37.20 17.97
N SER A 136 -29.63 -36.90 18.98
CA SER A 136 -31.09 -36.92 18.86
C SER A 136 -31.70 -35.54 18.57
N LEU A 137 -30.89 -34.45 18.63
CA LEU A 137 -31.35 -33.12 18.26
C LEU A 137 -31.58 -33.00 16.77
N PRO A 138 -32.66 -32.33 16.35
CA PRO A 138 -32.89 -32.13 14.91
C PRO A 138 -31.76 -31.28 14.29
N PRO A 139 -31.11 -31.76 13.24
CA PRO A 139 -30.06 -30.98 12.58
C PRO A 139 -30.63 -29.74 11.89
N ILE A 140 -29.78 -28.73 11.70
CA ILE A 140 -30.14 -27.45 11.07
C ILE A 140 -29.86 -27.51 9.56
N ASP A 141 -30.83 -27.07 8.75
CA ASP A 141 -30.59 -26.69 7.36
C ASP A 141 -30.08 -25.23 7.33
N PRO A 142 -28.87 -24.97 6.79
CA PRO A 142 -28.34 -23.60 6.68
C PRO A 142 -29.30 -22.64 5.95
N LYS A 143 -30.03 -23.09 4.94
CA LYS A 143 -30.98 -22.27 4.20
C LYS A 143 -32.20 -21.86 5.05
N TRP A 144 -32.64 -22.76 5.92
CA TRP A 144 -33.70 -22.44 6.87
C TRP A 144 -33.25 -21.40 7.87
N LEU A 145 -32.04 -21.53 8.43
CA LEU A 145 -31.47 -20.54 9.35
C LEU A 145 -31.31 -19.18 8.67
N LYS A 146 -30.84 -19.15 7.42
CA LYS A 146 -30.75 -17.91 6.62
C LYS A 146 -32.11 -17.23 6.50
N GLY A 147 -33.18 -17.96 6.25
CA GLY A 147 -34.53 -17.43 6.19
C GLY A 147 -35.03 -16.81 7.53
N ILE A 148 -34.51 -17.29 8.67
CA ILE A 148 -34.74 -16.65 9.98
C ILE A 148 -33.88 -15.38 10.11
N ALA A 149 -32.61 -15.46 9.73
CA ALA A 149 -31.66 -14.36 9.78
C ALA A 149 -32.11 -13.16 8.92
N ASP A 150 -32.70 -13.40 7.77
CA ASP A 150 -33.20 -12.35 6.87
C ASP A 150 -34.42 -11.61 7.46
N LYS A 151 -35.13 -12.23 8.39
CA LYS A 151 -36.29 -11.64 9.12
C LYS A 151 -35.89 -11.05 10.47
N ALA A 152 -34.71 -11.36 10.97
CA ALA A 152 -34.24 -10.91 12.28
C ALA A 152 -34.01 -9.41 12.27
N GLN A 153 -34.78 -8.66 13.07
CA GLN A 153 -34.50 -7.26 13.35
C GLN A 153 -33.53 -7.18 14.53
N PRO A 154 -32.58 -6.23 14.52
CA PRO A 154 -31.70 -6.05 15.67
C PRO A 154 -32.51 -5.73 16.89
N ALA A 155 -32.26 -6.44 17.99
CA ALA A 155 -32.89 -6.15 19.25
C ALA A 155 -32.56 -4.70 19.64
N THR A 156 -33.59 -3.90 19.86
CA THR A 156 -33.46 -2.66 20.61
C THR A 156 -33.16 -3.04 22.04
N VAL A 157 -31.91 -3.03 22.44
CA VAL A 157 -31.50 -3.09 23.83
C VAL A 157 -31.84 -1.74 24.45
N VAL A 158 -33.12 -1.56 24.74
CA VAL A 158 -33.62 -0.46 25.57
C VAL A 158 -34.67 -1.08 26.50
N GLU A 159 -34.32 -1.24 27.76
CA GLU A 159 -35.35 -1.34 28.81
C GLU A 159 -36.22 -0.10 28.72
N LYS A 160 -37.51 -0.31 28.46
CA LYS A 160 -38.51 0.76 28.54
C LYS A 160 -38.56 1.31 29.97
N GLY A 161 -37.98 2.47 30.21
CA GLY A 161 -38.22 3.12 31.50
C GLY A 161 -37.42 4.39 31.77
N GLU A 162 -36.17 4.48 31.35
CA GLU A 162 -35.36 5.68 31.56
C GLU A 162 -34.67 6.06 30.27
N ARG A 163 -34.85 7.30 29.81
CA ARG A 163 -33.96 7.88 28.76
C ARG A 163 -32.54 7.80 29.27
N SER A 164 -31.79 6.87 28.74
CA SER A 164 -30.39 6.73 29.12
C SER A 164 -29.64 7.99 28.70
N ILE A 165 -28.62 8.35 29.47
CA ILE A 165 -27.67 9.41 29.13
C ILE A 165 -27.11 9.19 27.70
N TRP A 166 -27.16 7.96 27.23
CA TRP A 166 -26.72 7.54 25.91
C TRP A 166 -27.68 7.90 24.76
N ASP A 167 -28.98 7.99 25.00
CA ASP A 167 -29.94 8.49 24.00
C ASP A 167 -29.70 9.97 23.70
N ALA A 168 -29.35 10.75 24.73
CA ALA A 168 -28.93 12.14 24.58
C ALA A 168 -27.57 12.29 23.88
N VAL A 169 -26.65 11.33 24.02
CA VAL A 169 -25.33 11.31 23.34
C VAL A 169 -25.45 10.89 21.87
N VAL A 170 -26.41 10.03 21.55
CA VAL A 170 -26.70 9.63 20.14
C VAL A 170 -27.48 10.74 19.42
N GLU A 171 -28.37 11.47 20.13
CA GLU A 171 -29.06 12.65 19.59
C GLU A 171 -28.18 13.90 19.55
N ALA A 172 -27.15 14.00 20.42
CA ALA A 172 -26.14 15.05 20.33
C ALA A 172 -25.34 14.85 19.04
N LYS A 173 -25.48 15.80 18.11
CA LYS A 173 -24.84 15.85 16.77
C LYS A 173 -23.44 15.22 16.81
N LEU A 174 -23.31 14.06 16.16
CA LEU A 174 -22.03 13.46 15.84
C LEU A 174 -21.16 14.51 15.12
N PRO A 175 -19.83 14.51 15.25
CA PRO A 175 -18.96 15.44 14.53
C PRO A 175 -19.05 15.32 12.99
N PHE A 176 -19.84 14.39 12.50
CA PHE A 176 -20.32 14.32 11.12
C PHE A 176 -21.81 13.90 11.14
N SER A 177 -22.59 14.44 10.22
CA SER A 177 -23.98 14.03 10.04
C SER A 177 -23.99 12.71 9.26
N LEU A 178 -24.64 11.68 9.82
CA LEU A 178 -24.92 10.48 9.06
C LEU A 178 -25.91 10.81 7.94
N PRO A 179 -25.60 10.45 6.66
CA PRO A 179 -26.54 10.63 5.58
C PRO A 179 -27.81 9.80 5.80
N LYS A 180 -28.96 10.25 5.28
CA LYS A 180 -30.22 9.53 5.40
C LYS A 180 -30.19 8.14 4.76
N SER A 181 -29.38 7.97 3.70
CA SER A 181 -29.09 6.71 3.03
C SER A 181 -27.61 6.65 2.67
N VAL A 182 -27.00 5.48 2.84
CA VAL A 182 -25.60 5.19 2.58
C VAL A 182 -25.53 4.21 1.41
N PRO A 183 -25.14 4.66 0.20
CA PRO A 183 -25.09 3.80 -0.96
C PRO A 183 -23.95 2.76 -0.86
N ASP A 184 -24.07 1.71 -1.67
CA ASP A 184 -23.01 0.73 -1.87
C ASP A 184 -21.68 1.41 -2.24
N GLY A 185 -20.56 0.86 -1.74
CA GLY A 185 -19.22 1.44 -1.92
C GLY A 185 -18.80 2.46 -0.85
N SER A 186 -19.74 3.15 -0.15
CA SER A 186 -19.43 4.07 0.95
C SER A 186 -19.78 3.54 2.34
N ARG A 187 -20.45 2.40 2.43
CA ARG A 187 -20.97 1.79 3.67
C ARG A 187 -19.86 1.52 4.70
N ASN A 188 -18.81 0.83 4.29
CA ASN A 188 -17.68 0.50 5.17
C ASN A 188 -17.04 1.76 5.75
N THR A 189 -16.81 2.78 4.93
CA THR A 189 -16.20 4.03 5.36
C THR A 189 -17.11 4.80 6.33
N THR A 190 -18.42 4.81 6.08
CA THR A 190 -19.40 5.50 6.91
C THR A 190 -19.55 4.81 8.26
N MET A 191 -19.70 3.49 8.27
CA MET A 191 -19.80 2.71 9.52
C MET A 191 -18.51 2.78 10.34
N TRP A 192 -17.35 2.78 9.71
CA TRP A 192 -16.08 2.97 10.40
C TRP A 192 -15.95 4.35 11.05
N LYS A 193 -16.32 5.42 10.34
CA LYS A 193 -16.36 6.78 10.92
C LYS A 193 -17.29 6.86 12.11
N LEU A 194 -18.45 6.19 12.01
CA LEU A 194 -19.40 6.10 13.11
C LEU A 194 -18.78 5.36 14.31
N ALA A 195 -18.15 4.21 14.11
CA ALA A 195 -17.47 3.45 15.15
C ALA A 195 -16.44 4.28 15.91
N CYS A 196 -15.56 4.97 15.17
CA CYS A 196 -14.54 5.86 15.75
C CYS A 196 -15.17 7.03 16.53
N SER A 197 -16.25 7.62 16.02
CA SER A 197 -16.95 8.70 16.69
C SER A 197 -17.64 8.24 17.99
N LEU A 198 -18.25 7.06 17.99
CA LEU A 198 -18.85 6.47 19.18
C LEU A 198 -17.79 6.13 20.22
N ARG A 199 -16.65 5.58 19.77
CA ARG A 199 -15.52 5.31 20.67
C ARG A 199 -14.95 6.57 21.30
N SER A 200 -14.77 7.64 20.53
CA SER A 200 -14.30 8.93 21.07
C SER A 200 -15.23 9.51 22.14
N LYS A 201 -16.49 9.06 22.16
CA LYS A 201 -17.48 9.39 23.21
C LYS A 201 -17.46 8.40 24.39
N GLY A 202 -16.52 7.47 24.42
CA GLY A 202 -16.31 6.54 25.53
C GLY A 202 -17.17 5.29 25.51
N MET A 203 -17.83 4.98 24.39
CA MET A 203 -18.64 3.77 24.28
C MET A 203 -17.76 2.51 24.24
N ASN A 204 -18.25 1.43 24.84
CA ASN A 204 -17.61 0.13 24.78
C ASN A 204 -17.90 -0.58 23.45
N GLU A 205 -17.22 -1.71 23.21
CA GLU A 205 -17.32 -2.47 21.97
C GLU A 205 -18.75 -2.93 21.66
N ASP A 206 -19.45 -3.48 22.67
CA ASP A 206 -20.82 -4.01 22.51
C ASP A 206 -21.81 -2.91 22.14
N ALA A 207 -21.73 -1.74 22.81
CA ALA A 207 -22.57 -0.59 22.52
C ALA A 207 -22.28 -0.02 21.11
N ILE A 208 -21.01 0.05 20.70
CA ILE A 208 -20.63 0.48 19.36
C ILE A 208 -21.18 -0.50 18.34
N LEU A 209 -21.00 -1.80 18.53
CA LEU A 209 -21.49 -2.81 17.61
C LEU A 209 -23.02 -2.76 17.48
N GLY A 210 -23.76 -2.64 18.58
CA GLY A 210 -25.21 -2.53 18.55
C GLY A 210 -25.71 -1.35 17.71
N ILE A 211 -25.03 -0.19 17.82
CA ILE A 211 -25.35 0.99 17.03
C ILE A 211 -24.97 0.80 15.57
N LEU A 212 -23.79 0.22 15.28
CA LEU A 212 -23.37 -0.05 13.90
C LEU A 212 -24.35 -0.97 13.17
N VAL A 213 -24.79 -2.05 13.83
CA VAL A 213 -25.77 -3.00 13.27
C VAL A 213 -27.11 -2.30 12.98
N LYS A 214 -27.58 -1.44 13.90
CA LYS A 214 -28.80 -0.68 13.72
C LYS A 214 -28.68 0.32 12.55
N GLU A 215 -27.67 1.18 12.57
CA GLU A 215 -27.50 2.22 11.55
C GLU A 215 -27.18 1.64 10.17
N ASP A 216 -26.50 0.49 10.12
CA ASP A 216 -26.29 -0.26 8.90
C ASP A 216 -27.62 -0.74 8.30
N ASN A 217 -28.50 -1.32 9.14
CA ASN A 217 -29.79 -1.78 8.68
C ASN A 217 -30.74 -0.64 8.27
N ASP A 218 -30.68 0.48 8.99
CA ASP A 218 -31.60 1.61 8.79
C ASP A 218 -31.17 2.52 7.63
N ARG A 219 -29.90 2.56 7.28
CA ARG A 219 -29.32 3.55 6.34
C ARG A 219 -28.56 2.97 5.18
N CYS A 220 -27.97 1.78 5.30
CA CYS A 220 -27.20 1.17 4.20
C CYS A 220 -28.13 0.42 3.22
N ASP A 221 -27.90 0.60 1.93
CA ASP A 221 -28.66 -0.08 0.89
C ASP A 221 -27.70 -0.71 -0.15
N PRO A 222 -27.63 -2.05 -0.19
CA PRO A 222 -28.11 -3.01 0.80
C PRO A 222 -27.32 -2.95 2.12
N PRO A 223 -27.86 -3.36 3.28
CA PRO A 223 -27.11 -3.39 4.54
C PRO A 223 -25.87 -4.30 4.47
N LEU A 224 -24.75 -3.87 5.07
CA LEU A 224 -23.50 -4.66 5.14
C LEU A 224 -23.71 -6.01 5.79
N GLN A 225 -24.55 -6.07 6.85
CA GLN A 225 -24.83 -7.31 7.57
C GLN A 225 -25.50 -8.39 6.70
N ARG A 226 -26.05 -8.05 5.54
CA ARG A 226 -26.59 -9.00 4.55
C ARG A 226 -25.55 -9.53 3.58
N GLU A 227 -24.34 -8.97 3.58
CA GLU A 227 -23.25 -9.45 2.73
C GLU A 227 -22.47 -10.58 3.40
N TYR A 228 -21.81 -11.37 2.58
CA TYR A 228 -20.80 -12.32 3.04
C TYR A 228 -19.77 -11.62 3.93
N ARG A 229 -19.67 -12.04 5.21
CA ARG A 229 -18.85 -11.41 6.25
C ARG A 229 -19.30 -10.01 6.72
N GLY A 230 -20.47 -9.53 6.38
CA GLY A 230 -20.91 -8.18 6.73
C GLY A 230 -20.96 -7.92 8.23
N ILE A 231 -21.54 -8.83 9.03
CA ILE A 231 -21.53 -8.74 10.50
C ILE A 231 -20.09 -8.81 11.04
N SER A 232 -19.28 -9.73 10.55
CA SER A 232 -17.86 -9.83 10.92
C SER A 232 -17.08 -8.55 10.62
N THR A 233 -17.50 -7.80 9.59
CA THR A 233 -16.95 -6.49 9.26
C THR A 233 -17.34 -5.44 10.30
N LEU A 234 -18.61 -5.38 10.72
CA LEU A 234 -19.09 -4.45 11.74
C LEU A 234 -18.48 -4.74 13.12
N GLU A 235 -18.34 -6.02 13.48
CA GLU A 235 -17.62 -6.44 14.69
C GLU A 235 -16.16 -6.03 14.66
N SER A 236 -15.48 -6.27 13.54
CA SER A 236 -14.10 -5.82 13.34
C SER A 236 -13.98 -4.30 13.48
N MET A 237 -14.97 -3.54 13.01
CA MET A 237 -14.99 -2.09 13.17
C MET A 237 -15.17 -1.68 14.62
N ALA A 238 -16.11 -2.27 15.35
CA ALA A 238 -16.36 -2.00 16.77
C ALA A 238 -15.12 -2.33 17.61
N TYR A 239 -14.57 -3.53 17.43
CA TYR A 239 -13.35 -3.98 18.10
C TYR A 239 -12.16 -3.08 17.81
N ARG A 240 -11.93 -2.72 16.54
CA ARG A 240 -10.83 -1.83 16.13
C ARG A 240 -11.02 -0.41 16.64
N ALA A 241 -12.24 0.11 16.65
CA ALA A 241 -12.55 1.40 17.25
C ALA A 241 -12.23 1.42 18.74
N CYS A 242 -12.47 0.31 19.45
CA CYS A 242 -12.16 0.18 20.88
C CYS A 242 -10.67 0.04 21.20
N LYS A 243 -9.83 -0.26 20.19
CA LYS A 243 -8.37 -0.22 20.32
C LYS A 243 -7.77 1.20 20.26
N PHE A 244 -8.52 2.19 19.78
CA PHE A 244 -8.10 3.57 19.94
C PHE A 244 -8.26 3.96 21.41
N ASP A 245 -7.13 4.33 22.02
CA ASP A 245 -7.05 4.63 23.45
C ASP A 245 -8.03 5.71 23.87
N ILE A 246 -9.09 5.23 24.49
CA ILE A 246 -9.70 5.93 25.61
C ILE A 246 -9.26 5.13 26.82
N PRO A 247 -8.57 5.73 27.81
CA PRO A 247 -8.08 5.00 28.96
C PRO A 247 -9.19 4.14 29.54
N GLU A 248 -8.91 2.86 29.87
CA GLU A 248 -9.82 2.04 30.66
C GLU A 248 -10.30 2.88 31.83
N ARG A 249 -11.59 3.21 31.85
CA ARG A 249 -12.19 3.93 32.96
C ARG A 249 -11.95 3.08 34.21
N GLN A 250 -11.12 3.56 35.13
CA GLN A 250 -11.46 3.30 36.54
C GLN A 250 -12.93 3.62 36.65
N THR A 251 -13.72 2.69 37.19
CA THR A 251 -15.10 2.93 37.53
C THR A 251 -15.17 4.24 38.31
N LEU A 252 -15.54 5.31 37.61
CA LEU A 252 -15.67 6.63 38.20
C LEU A 252 -16.74 6.50 39.28
N THR A 253 -16.50 7.08 40.43
CA THR A 253 -17.56 7.23 41.45
C THR A 253 -18.74 7.98 40.81
N GLU A 254 -19.97 7.78 41.31
CA GLU A 254 -21.15 8.48 40.79
C GLU A 254 -20.94 10.00 40.71
N GLU A 255 -20.21 10.57 41.68
CA GLU A 255 -19.84 11.98 41.74
C GLU A 255 -18.88 12.40 40.60
N GLN A 256 -17.96 11.51 40.20
CA GLN A 256 -17.06 11.74 39.08
C GLN A 256 -17.78 11.60 37.72
N GLN A 257 -18.74 10.70 37.62
CA GLN A 257 -19.59 10.55 36.43
C GLN A 257 -20.48 11.77 36.23
N LEU A 258 -21.10 12.26 37.32
CA LEU A 258 -21.87 13.49 37.29
C LEU A 258 -21.03 14.72 36.90
N SER A 259 -19.82 14.84 37.47
CA SER A 259 -18.87 15.92 37.08
C SER A 259 -18.47 15.86 35.62
N GLN A 260 -18.28 14.67 35.02
CA GLN A 260 -18.01 14.53 33.61
C GLN A 260 -19.20 14.84 32.72
N ALA A 261 -20.39 14.43 33.13
CA ALA A 261 -21.64 14.75 32.44
C ALA A 261 -21.88 16.28 32.37
N VAL A 262 -21.73 16.97 33.50
CA VAL A 262 -21.82 18.44 33.54
C VAL A 262 -20.79 19.15 32.65
N LYS A 263 -19.55 18.63 32.58
CA LYS A 263 -18.53 19.16 31.69
C LYS A 263 -18.84 18.93 30.21
N LEU A 264 -19.41 17.77 29.87
CA LEU A 264 -19.85 17.46 28.51
C LEU A 264 -21.05 18.35 28.10
N GLU A 265 -22.03 18.55 28.99
CA GLU A 265 -23.13 19.47 28.74
C GLU A 265 -22.65 20.91 28.54
N THR A 266 -21.65 21.33 29.30
CA THR A 266 -21.01 22.64 29.13
C THR A 266 -20.33 22.76 27.76
N ILE A 267 -19.59 21.73 27.28
CA ILE A 267 -18.97 21.73 25.95
C ILE A 267 -20.04 21.79 24.85
N VAL A 268 -21.13 21.05 25.01
CA VAL A 268 -22.23 21.03 24.03
C VAL A 268 -22.91 22.38 23.96
N ALA A 269 -23.21 22.99 25.10
CA ALA A 269 -23.81 24.32 25.18
C ALA A 269 -22.90 25.42 24.54
N LEU A 270 -21.60 25.41 24.87
CA LEU A 270 -20.63 26.33 24.31
C LEU A 270 -20.41 26.12 22.80
N SER A 271 -20.49 24.87 22.31
CA SER A 271 -20.40 24.59 20.88
C SER A 271 -21.62 25.09 20.10
N ALA A 272 -22.82 24.97 20.69
CA ALA A 272 -24.04 25.52 20.11
C ALA A 272 -24.01 27.07 20.07
N GLU A 273 -23.59 27.71 21.17
CA GLU A 273 -23.39 29.16 21.22
C GLU A 273 -22.36 29.63 20.17
N ARG A 274 -21.26 28.90 20.00
CA ARG A 274 -20.26 29.18 18.98
C ARG A 274 -20.83 29.12 17.56
N GLU A 275 -21.61 28.10 17.23
CA GLU A 275 -22.29 28.00 15.93
C GLU A 275 -23.31 29.14 15.72
N GLU A 276 -24.03 29.54 16.75
CA GLU A 276 -24.97 30.65 16.67
C GLU A 276 -24.25 31.98 16.38
N ILE A 277 -23.13 32.25 17.04
CA ILE A 277 -22.30 33.43 16.81
C ILE A 277 -21.71 33.44 15.39
N LEU A 278 -21.19 32.28 14.94
CA LEU A 278 -20.59 32.14 13.60
C LEU A 278 -21.60 32.31 12.45
N ASN A 279 -22.89 32.04 12.67
CA ASN A 279 -23.95 32.17 11.69
C ASN A 279 -24.64 33.56 11.67
N ARG A 280 -24.16 34.53 12.46
CA ARG A 280 -24.66 35.92 12.41
C ARG A 280 -24.06 36.66 11.21
N ASP A 281 -24.89 37.36 10.47
CA ASP A 281 -24.47 38.11 9.30
C ASP A 281 -23.62 39.35 9.65
N ASP A 282 -23.82 39.93 10.84
CA ASP A 282 -23.08 41.09 11.36
C ASP A 282 -22.31 40.71 12.64
N GLN A 283 -21.12 40.13 12.48
CA GLN A 283 -20.26 39.79 13.63
C GLN A 283 -19.61 41.03 14.22
N THR A 284 -19.73 41.22 15.55
CA THR A 284 -19.15 42.31 16.31
C THR A 284 -17.79 41.92 16.92
N ARG A 285 -17.06 42.90 17.44
CA ARG A 285 -15.82 42.67 18.21
C ARG A 285 -16.08 41.87 19.47
N GLU A 286 -17.23 42.07 20.12
CA GLU A 286 -17.66 41.29 21.29
C GLU A 286 -17.91 39.81 20.92
N ASP A 287 -18.44 39.53 19.74
CA ASP A 287 -18.61 38.16 19.23
C ASP A 287 -17.25 37.47 19.01
N SER A 288 -16.23 38.21 18.51
CA SER A 288 -14.88 37.68 18.35
C SER A 288 -14.23 37.33 19.70
N ASP A 289 -14.32 38.26 20.69
CA ASP A 289 -13.80 38.06 22.05
C ASP A 289 -14.52 36.87 22.74
N ARG A 290 -15.82 36.69 22.46
CA ARG A 290 -16.61 35.57 22.98
C ARG A 290 -16.23 34.26 22.34
N LEU A 291 -15.97 34.21 21.03
CA LEU A 291 -15.48 33.03 20.32
C LEU A 291 -14.14 32.52 20.85
N ASP A 292 -13.22 33.46 21.15
CA ASP A 292 -11.93 33.15 21.76
C ASP A 292 -12.07 32.61 23.19
N ALA A 293 -12.98 33.19 23.97
CA ALA A 293 -13.29 32.71 25.33
C ALA A 293 -13.91 31.31 25.32
N ILE A 294 -14.83 31.03 24.38
CA ILE A 294 -15.42 29.71 24.19
C ILE A 294 -14.33 28.71 23.79
N GLY A 295 -13.47 29.06 22.81
CA GLY A 295 -12.36 28.23 22.36
C GLY A 295 -11.42 27.85 23.49
N LYS A 296 -11.06 28.81 24.36
CA LYS A 296 -10.22 28.57 25.52
C LYS A 296 -10.90 27.67 26.55
N THR A 297 -12.17 27.93 26.89
CA THR A 297 -12.91 27.13 27.87
C THR A 297 -13.08 25.69 27.41
N VAL A 298 -13.42 25.46 26.14
CA VAL A 298 -13.53 24.11 25.54
C VAL A 298 -12.17 23.41 25.53
N SER A 299 -11.08 24.15 25.24
CA SER A 299 -9.72 23.63 25.31
C SER A 299 -9.32 23.23 26.73
N ASP A 300 -9.60 24.07 27.72
CA ASP A 300 -9.26 23.83 29.12
C ASP A 300 -10.04 22.61 29.68
N ILE A 301 -11.32 22.47 29.35
CA ILE A 301 -12.12 21.29 29.70
C ILE A 301 -11.59 20.05 28.97
N GLY A 302 -11.20 20.18 27.71
CA GLY A 302 -10.63 19.10 26.92
C GLY A 302 -9.27 18.60 27.44
N VAL A 303 -8.43 19.50 27.98
CA VAL A 303 -7.16 19.14 28.64
C VAL A 303 -7.41 18.36 29.93
N VAL A 304 -8.41 18.72 30.71
CA VAL A 304 -8.77 18.00 31.96
C VAL A 304 -9.35 16.62 31.65
N LEU A 305 -9.98 16.43 30.48
CA LEU A 305 -10.51 15.15 30.03
C LEU A 305 -9.43 14.25 29.39
N ARG A 306 -8.29 14.83 28.98
CA ARG A 306 -7.13 14.06 28.47
C ARG A 306 -6.30 13.60 29.68
N ARG A 307 -6.57 12.42 30.19
CA ARG A 307 -5.59 11.74 31.06
C ARG A 307 -4.37 11.39 30.25
N SER A 308 -3.17 11.55 30.84
CA SER A 308 -1.96 10.95 30.30
C SER A 308 -2.18 9.45 30.14
N PRO A 309 -1.84 8.86 28.99
CA PRO A 309 -1.98 7.42 28.81
C PRO A 309 -1.18 6.70 29.91
N GLU A 310 -1.80 5.73 30.59
CA GLU A 310 -1.07 4.89 31.53
C GLU A 310 0.02 4.13 30.76
N LEU A 311 1.24 4.18 31.25
CA LEU A 311 2.35 3.46 30.64
C LEU A 311 2.08 1.95 30.69
N PRO A 312 2.37 1.20 29.63
CA PRO A 312 2.15 -0.25 29.60
C PRO A 312 2.94 -0.94 30.70
N THR A 313 2.45 -2.09 31.15
CA THR A 313 3.12 -2.91 32.16
C THR A 313 3.64 -4.18 31.50
N PHE A 314 4.95 -4.40 31.58
CA PHE A 314 5.61 -5.57 30.99
C PHE A 314 5.84 -6.66 32.05
N HIS A 315 5.27 -7.86 31.82
CA HIS A 315 5.46 -9.02 32.71
C HIS A 315 6.75 -9.78 32.46
N HIS A 316 7.34 -9.62 31.29
CA HIS A 316 8.66 -10.10 30.90
C HIS A 316 9.34 -9.06 30.04
N LEU A 317 10.48 -8.57 30.50
CA LEU A 317 11.27 -7.62 29.71
C LEU A 317 12.29 -8.38 28.87
N SER A 318 12.04 -8.44 27.57
CA SER A 318 13.02 -8.83 26.56
C SER A 318 12.84 -7.91 25.34
N GLU A 319 13.89 -7.76 24.54
CA GLU A 319 13.80 -7.02 23.28
C GLU A 319 12.72 -7.60 22.36
N VAL A 320 12.48 -8.91 22.45
CA VAL A 320 11.42 -9.60 21.68
C VAL A 320 10.03 -9.21 22.18
N SER A 321 9.83 -9.12 23.51
CA SER A 321 8.51 -8.69 24.06
C SER A 321 8.22 -7.23 23.72
N LEU A 322 9.22 -6.38 23.74
CA LEU A 322 9.10 -4.98 23.31
C LEU A 322 8.83 -4.87 21.81
N ALA A 323 9.51 -5.67 20.98
CA ALA A 323 9.27 -5.68 19.55
C ALA A 323 7.84 -6.15 19.22
N LYS A 324 7.32 -7.16 19.91
CA LYS A 324 5.93 -7.61 19.74
C LYS A 324 4.93 -6.53 20.16
N TRP A 325 5.19 -5.86 21.29
CA TRP A 325 4.36 -4.74 21.71
C TRP A 325 4.35 -3.62 20.66
N VAL A 326 5.52 -3.24 20.12
CA VAL A 326 5.61 -2.25 19.02
C VAL A 326 4.79 -2.69 17.80
N GLU A 327 4.86 -3.97 17.41
CA GLU A 327 4.08 -4.50 16.29
C GLU A 327 2.57 -4.39 16.54
N GLU A 328 2.11 -4.67 17.76
CA GLU A 328 0.71 -4.56 18.17
C GLU A 328 0.21 -3.11 18.19
N GLU A 329 1.08 -2.16 18.55
CA GLU A 329 0.74 -0.73 18.56
C GLU A 329 0.69 -0.13 17.14
N ILE A 330 1.51 -0.60 16.22
CA ILE A 330 1.58 -0.02 14.87
C ILE A 330 0.64 -0.69 13.87
N ALA A 331 0.09 -1.87 14.16
CA ALA A 331 -0.84 -2.56 13.28
C ALA A 331 -1.82 -3.45 14.03
N ASP A 332 -3.10 -3.33 13.70
CA ASP A 332 -4.17 -4.17 14.23
C ASP A 332 -4.03 -5.65 13.80
N ASN A 333 -3.48 -5.88 12.63
CA ASN A 333 -3.21 -7.21 12.10
C ASN A 333 -1.73 -7.29 11.69
N LEU A 334 -1.02 -8.27 12.25
CA LEU A 334 0.40 -8.48 11.96
C LEU A 334 0.69 -8.85 10.49
N GLU A 335 -0.31 -9.32 9.74
CA GLU A 335 -0.22 -9.52 8.29
C GLU A 335 -0.19 -8.21 7.52
N ASP A 336 -0.64 -7.11 8.13
CA ASP A 336 -0.60 -5.77 7.57
C ASP A 336 0.76 -5.07 7.80
N LEU A 337 1.77 -5.79 8.36
CA LEU A 337 3.14 -5.32 8.50
C LEU A 337 4.09 -6.15 7.64
N VAL A 338 4.85 -5.47 6.80
CA VAL A 338 5.88 -6.08 5.95
C VAL A 338 7.12 -5.21 5.91
N TYR A 339 8.27 -5.84 6.21
CA TYR A 339 9.58 -5.26 5.94
C TYR A 339 10.14 -5.87 4.67
N ASP A 340 10.33 -5.08 3.64
CA ASP A 340 10.90 -5.47 2.36
C ASP A 340 11.66 -4.29 1.74
N GLN A 341 12.74 -4.59 1.02
CA GLN A 341 13.55 -3.58 0.34
C GLN A 341 14.01 -2.43 1.26
N GLY A 342 14.41 -2.77 2.49
CA GLY A 342 14.93 -1.82 3.48
C GLY A 342 13.87 -0.94 4.17
N THR A 343 12.59 -1.15 3.93
CA THR A 343 11.49 -0.32 4.43
C THR A 343 10.42 -1.15 5.13
N LEU A 344 10.03 -0.74 6.33
CA LEU A 344 8.86 -1.27 7.04
C LEU A 344 7.61 -0.54 6.55
N ARG A 345 6.58 -1.28 6.17
CA ARG A 345 5.31 -0.73 5.69
C ARG A 345 4.12 -1.35 6.40
N ARG A 346 3.09 -0.55 6.57
CA ARG A 346 1.79 -0.96 7.09
C ARG A 346 0.74 -0.82 5.99
N TYR A 347 -0.09 -1.86 5.83
CA TYR A 347 -1.24 -1.79 4.94
C TYR A 347 -2.35 -0.94 5.55
N ASN A 348 -2.81 0.04 4.81
CA ASN A 348 -3.97 0.84 5.17
C ASN A 348 -5.17 0.37 4.34
N SER A 349 -6.10 -0.34 4.98
CA SER A 349 -7.28 -0.91 4.32
C SER A 349 -8.24 0.15 3.76
N MET A 350 -8.23 1.37 4.31
CA MET A 350 -9.06 2.47 3.83
C MET A 350 -8.54 3.09 2.54
N THR A 351 -7.22 3.12 2.39
CA THR A 351 -6.58 3.71 1.22
C THR A 351 -6.15 2.65 0.20
N GLY A 352 -6.10 1.37 0.59
CA GLY A 352 -5.67 0.26 -0.24
C GLY A 352 -4.17 0.22 -0.52
N VAL A 353 -3.36 1.00 0.21
CA VAL A 353 -1.92 1.08 -0.01
C VAL A 353 -1.11 0.69 1.21
N TRP A 354 0.13 0.27 0.96
CA TRP A 354 1.14 0.02 1.96
C TRP A 354 1.91 1.31 2.23
N GLU A 355 1.67 1.90 3.38
CA GLU A 355 2.29 3.14 3.83
C GLU A 355 3.61 2.85 4.54
N GLU A 356 4.61 3.67 4.29
CA GLU A 356 5.90 3.57 4.96
C GLU A 356 5.77 4.02 6.42
N ILE A 357 6.34 3.24 7.33
CA ILE A 357 6.50 3.61 8.73
C ILE A 357 7.93 4.16 8.91
N PRO A 358 8.08 5.48 9.09
CA PRO A 358 9.37 6.08 9.31
C PRO A 358 10.04 5.55 10.59
N ARG A 359 11.34 5.35 10.60
CA ARG A 359 12.07 4.97 11.82
C ARG A 359 11.85 5.93 12.98
N SER A 360 11.67 7.23 12.68
CA SER A 360 11.36 8.25 13.68
C SER A 360 10.04 8.00 14.39
N GLU A 361 9.05 7.39 13.72
CA GLU A 361 7.77 7.00 14.33
C GLU A 361 7.99 5.85 15.32
N LEU A 362 8.73 4.80 14.91
CA LEU A 362 9.11 3.70 15.81
C LEU A 362 9.92 4.21 17.02
N TYR A 363 10.85 5.12 16.79
CA TYR A 363 11.65 5.68 17.87
C TYR A 363 10.82 6.47 18.87
N LYS A 364 9.87 7.29 18.39
CA LYS A 364 8.93 8.01 19.25
C LYS A 364 8.04 7.06 20.04
N LEU A 365 7.53 6.02 19.40
CA LEU A 365 6.71 5.00 20.04
C LEU A 365 7.50 4.26 21.14
N ILE A 366 8.71 3.80 20.84
CA ILE A 366 9.56 3.12 21.83
C ILE A 366 9.98 4.07 22.97
N ALA A 367 10.26 5.34 22.65
CA ALA A 367 10.59 6.34 23.67
C ALA A 367 9.41 6.66 24.60
N SER A 368 8.16 6.54 24.10
CA SER A 368 6.96 6.85 24.90
C SER A 368 6.76 5.88 26.08
N ILE A 369 7.39 4.71 26.06
CA ILE A 369 7.31 3.73 27.17
C ILE A 369 8.48 3.86 28.16
N ASP A 370 9.28 4.91 28.11
CA ASP A 370 10.27 5.15 29.16
C ASP A 370 9.57 5.26 30.53
N GLN A 371 10.17 4.70 31.58
CA GLN A 371 9.60 4.57 32.92
C GLN A 371 8.40 3.61 33.03
N ALA A 372 8.04 2.86 32.00
CA ALA A 372 7.02 1.82 32.07
C ALA A 372 7.36 0.78 33.15
N LYS A 373 6.32 0.23 33.80
CA LYS A 373 6.48 -0.73 34.88
C LYS A 373 6.87 -2.11 34.33
N VAL A 374 7.90 -2.71 34.92
CA VAL A 374 8.40 -4.04 34.54
C VAL A 374 8.37 -4.97 35.76
N TYR A 375 7.81 -6.16 35.60
CA TYR A 375 7.85 -7.21 36.61
C TYR A 375 9.13 -8.05 36.44
N LEU A 376 9.96 -8.11 37.51
CA LEU A 376 11.24 -8.85 37.54
C LEU A 376 11.10 -10.28 38.10
N GLY A 377 9.91 -10.69 38.54
CA GLY A 377 9.61 -11.95 39.18
C GLY A 377 9.19 -11.81 40.64
N ALA A 378 9.00 -12.95 41.35
CA ALA A 378 8.61 -12.94 42.74
C ALA A 378 9.86 -12.85 43.65
N GLY A 379 9.81 -11.98 44.66
CA GLY A 379 10.80 -11.92 45.71
C GLY A 379 10.75 -13.16 46.65
N LYS A 380 11.75 -13.31 47.51
CA LYS A 380 11.77 -14.39 48.53
C LYS A 380 10.60 -14.31 49.52
N ASP A 381 9.97 -13.14 49.61
CA ASP A 381 8.79 -12.80 50.42
C ASP A 381 7.46 -13.02 49.68
N GLY A 382 7.48 -13.60 48.48
CA GLY A 382 6.31 -13.81 47.63
C GLY A 382 5.75 -12.54 46.96
N ARG A 383 6.33 -11.36 47.19
CA ARG A 383 5.92 -10.12 46.55
C ARG A 383 6.54 -9.99 45.18
N LEU A 384 5.79 -9.47 44.22
CA LEU A 384 6.29 -9.18 42.89
C LEU A 384 7.27 -8.01 42.93
N LYS A 385 8.51 -8.25 42.50
CA LYS A 385 9.49 -7.20 42.29
C LYS A 385 9.18 -6.46 40.99
N THR A 386 9.20 -5.15 41.07
CA THR A 386 8.98 -4.28 39.92
C THR A 386 10.15 -3.33 39.77
N ASP A 387 10.46 -2.98 38.52
CA ASP A 387 11.42 -1.94 38.16
C ASP A 387 10.81 -1.04 37.06
N LYS A 388 11.49 0.03 36.71
CA LYS A 388 11.12 0.94 35.65
C LYS A 388 11.97 0.71 34.42
N LEU A 389 11.32 0.60 33.26
CA LEU A 389 12.00 0.50 31.98
C LEU A 389 12.82 1.78 31.72
N LYS A 390 14.08 1.61 31.33
CA LYS A 390 14.95 2.71 30.89
C LYS A 390 15.15 2.56 29.40
N VAL A 391 14.58 3.49 28.64
CA VAL A 391 14.70 3.52 27.18
C VAL A 391 15.88 4.40 26.80
N GLY A 392 16.84 3.82 26.08
CA GLY A 392 17.98 4.53 25.52
C GLY A 392 18.21 4.12 24.07
N ASP A 393 19.09 4.84 23.36
CA ASP A 393 19.33 4.66 21.91
C ASP A 393 19.63 3.22 21.52
N LYS A 394 20.42 2.50 22.35
CA LYS A 394 20.79 1.10 22.07
C LYS A 394 19.57 0.17 22.07
N LEU A 395 18.68 0.34 23.06
CA LEU A 395 17.46 -0.46 23.15
C LEU A 395 16.51 -0.12 21.99
N THR A 396 16.33 1.16 21.71
CA THR A 396 15.47 1.65 20.61
C THR A 396 15.92 1.10 19.26
N GLU A 397 17.23 1.14 18.99
CA GLU A 397 17.79 0.61 17.75
C GLU A 397 17.67 -0.94 17.68
N SER A 398 17.87 -1.64 18.79
CA SER A 398 17.76 -3.11 18.87
C SER A 398 16.32 -3.56 18.62
N VAL A 399 15.35 -2.95 19.30
CA VAL A 399 13.93 -3.25 19.14
C VAL A 399 13.46 -2.94 17.71
N THR A 400 13.85 -1.79 17.15
CA THR A 400 13.52 -1.42 15.77
C THR A 400 14.05 -2.45 14.77
N LYS A 401 15.31 -2.88 14.91
CA LYS A 401 15.90 -3.93 14.06
C LYS A 401 15.17 -5.26 14.20
N LEU A 402 14.72 -5.58 15.40
CA LEU A 402 14.00 -6.82 15.66
C LEU A 402 12.63 -6.83 15.01
N VAL A 403 11.85 -5.75 15.12
CA VAL A 403 10.58 -5.56 14.40
C VAL A 403 10.77 -5.76 12.89
N CYS A 404 11.78 -5.11 12.30
CA CYS A 404 12.09 -5.28 10.88
C CYS A 404 12.40 -6.74 10.51
N LYS A 405 13.20 -7.45 11.34
CA LYS A 405 13.52 -8.86 11.10
C LYS A 405 12.32 -9.78 11.25
N MET A 406 11.47 -9.55 12.25
CA MET A 406 10.28 -10.36 12.50
C MET A 406 9.24 -10.21 11.37
N ARG A 407 9.20 -9.06 10.72
CA ARG A 407 8.26 -8.76 9.60
C ARG A 407 8.92 -8.84 8.23
N SER A 408 10.12 -9.40 8.13
CA SER A 408 10.82 -9.56 6.85
C SER A 408 10.09 -10.54 5.94
N ARG A 409 9.69 -10.05 4.77
CA ARG A 409 9.08 -10.83 3.67
C ARG A 409 9.68 -10.36 2.35
N GLU A 410 10.82 -10.89 2.02
CA GLU A 410 11.58 -10.49 0.83
C GLU A 410 10.79 -10.72 -0.46
N GLY A 411 10.80 -9.73 -1.34
CA GLY A 411 10.19 -9.78 -2.66
C GLY A 411 8.68 -9.57 -2.70
N SER A 412 8.02 -9.27 -1.56
CA SER A 412 6.57 -9.02 -1.51
C SER A 412 6.13 -7.92 -2.47
N PHE A 413 6.83 -6.78 -2.47
CA PHE A 413 6.50 -5.66 -3.36
C PHE A 413 6.97 -5.87 -4.81
N ARG A 414 7.84 -6.83 -5.07
CA ARG A 414 8.28 -7.20 -6.42
C ARG A 414 7.20 -7.98 -7.18
N SER A 415 6.46 -8.84 -6.46
CA SER A 415 5.37 -9.65 -7.04
C SER A 415 4.07 -8.88 -7.22
N SER A 416 4.03 -7.60 -6.85
CA SER A 416 2.88 -6.71 -7.02
C SER A 416 2.39 -6.73 -8.47
N PRO A 417 1.08 -6.94 -8.70
CA PRO A 417 0.53 -6.86 -10.04
C PRO A 417 0.70 -5.45 -10.62
N PRO A 418 0.85 -5.32 -11.95
CA PRO A 418 0.88 -4.01 -12.57
C PRO A 418 -0.47 -3.32 -12.42
N GLY A 419 -0.47 -2.13 -11.85
CA GLY A 419 -1.71 -1.42 -11.57
C GLY A 419 -1.52 -0.23 -10.65
N ILE A 420 -2.62 0.41 -10.33
CA ILE A 420 -2.66 1.61 -9.47
C ILE A 420 -3.95 1.64 -8.66
N VAL A 421 -3.90 2.17 -7.44
CA VAL A 421 -5.06 2.33 -6.56
C VAL A 421 -5.78 3.63 -6.90
N PHE A 422 -7.09 3.55 -7.13
CA PHE A 422 -8.06 4.66 -7.17
C PHE A 422 -8.97 4.62 -5.95
N SER A 423 -9.82 5.63 -5.79
CA SER A 423 -10.78 5.67 -4.67
C SER A 423 -11.83 4.57 -4.74
N ASN A 424 -12.16 4.12 -5.94
CA ASN A 424 -13.14 3.06 -6.21
C ASN A 424 -12.54 1.66 -6.40
N GLY A 425 -11.21 1.46 -6.20
CA GLY A 425 -10.61 0.15 -6.26
C GLY A 425 -9.15 0.13 -6.74
N PHE A 426 -8.61 -1.06 -6.94
CA PHE A 426 -7.31 -1.29 -7.58
C PHE A 426 -7.52 -1.57 -9.06
N LEU A 427 -7.00 -0.71 -9.92
CA LEU A 427 -7.02 -0.91 -11.36
C LEU A 427 -5.83 -1.77 -11.77
N ARG A 428 -6.09 -3.06 -12.01
CA ARG A 428 -5.10 -3.99 -12.53
C ARG A 428 -5.00 -3.86 -14.04
N LEU A 429 -3.78 -3.79 -14.56
CA LEU A 429 -3.54 -3.82 -15.99
C LEU A 429 -3.33 -5.26 -16.48
N THR A 430 -4.12 -5.66 -17.46
CA THR A 430 -4.01 -6.95 -18.13
C THR A 430 -3.78 -6.76 -19.63
N GLY A 431 -3.43 -7.84 -20.35
CA GLY A 431 -3.30 -7.82 -21.80
C GLY A 431 -4.63 -7.52 -22.53
N ASP A 432 -5.77 -7.82 -21.89
CA ASP A 432 -7.11 -7.61 -22.44
C ASP A 432 -7.68 -6.21 -22.11
N GLY A 433 -7.09 -5.53 -21.14
CA GLY A 433 -7.50 -4.20 -20.72
C GLY A 433 -7.34 -3.98 -19.22
N PRO A 434 -7.70 -2.80 -18.71
CA PRO A 434 -7.73 -2.52 -17.29
C PRO A 434 -8.91 -3.23 -16.63
N VAL A 435 -8.71 -3.79 -15.43
CA VAL A 435 -9.75 -4.43 -14.62
C VAL A 435 -9.76 -3.79 -13.24
N LEU A 436 -10.90 -3.23 -12.84
CA LEU A 436 -11.06 -2.63 -11.52
C LEU A 436 -11.43 -3.73 -10.51
N GLU A 437 -10.60 -3.88 -9.48
CA GLU A 437 -10.74 -4.88 -8.42
C GLU A 437 -10.94 -4.22 -7.05
N PRO A 438 -11.59 -4.88 -6.10
CA PRO A 438 -11.65 -4.41 -4.72
C PRO A 438 -10.27 -4.19 -4.12
N LEU A 439 -10.15 -3.23 -3.19
CA LEU A 439 -8.88 -2.96 -2.50
C LEU A 439 -8.44 -4.20 -1.70
N SER A 440 -7.18 -4.59 -1.84
CA SER A 440 -6.61 -5.76 -1.16
C SER A 440 -5.14 -5.53 -0.80
N ARG A 441 -4.73 -6.05 0.37
CA ARG A 441 -3.31 -6.08 0.77
C ARG A 441 -2.44 -6.87 -0.22
N GLY A 442 -3.01 -7.88 -0.88
CA GLY A 442 -2.32 -8.69 -1.90
C GLY A 442 -1.89 -7.93 -3.14
N HIS A 443 -2.40 -6.73 -3.36
CA HIS A 443 -1.95 -5.87 -4.46
C HIS A 443 -0.57 -5.25 -4.22
N TYR A 444 -0.07 -5.22 -2.98
CA TYR A 444 1.20 -4.58 -2.59
C TYR A 444 1.39 -3.19 -3.21
N ALA A 445 0.29 -2.44 -3.31
CA ALA A 445 0.31 -1.09 -3.85
C ALA A 445 0.94 -0.12 -2.84
N ILE A 446 1.81 0.78 -3.34
CA ILE A 446 2.53 1.76 -2.51
C ILE A 446 2.14 3.21 -2.84
N SER A 447 1.24 3.40 -3.78
CA SER A 447 0.75 4.71 -4.20
C SER A 447 -0.71 4.63 -4.61
N ARG A 448 -1.40 5.76 -4.46
CA ARG A 448 -2.82 5.94 -4.74
C ARG A 448 -3.06 7.22 -5.52
N VAL A 449 -4.04 7.20 -6.38
CA VAL A 449 -4.62 8.37 -7.03
C VAL A 449 -5.88 8.80 -6.26
N ASN A 450 -5.97 10.07 -5.91
CA ASN A 450 -7.19 10.62 -5.32
C ASN A 450 -8.20 10.88 -6.44
N GLY A 451 -9.29 10.14 -6.44
CA GLY A 451 -10.36 10.17 -7.43
C GLY A 451 -10.72 8.77 -7.90
N GLU A 452 -11.83 8.66 -8.62
CA GLU A 452 -12.35 7.41 -9.16
C GLU A 452 -11.83 7.16 -10.57
N TYR A 453 -11.53 5.92 -10.89
CA TYR A 453 -11.24 5.53 -12.27
C TYR A 453 -12.53 5.56 -13.10
N THR A 454 -12.44 6.17 -14.27
CA THR A 454 -13.50 6.18 -15.28
C THR A 454 -12.91 5.87 -16.65
N GLU A 455 -13.63 5.10 -17.46
CA GLU A 455 -13.18 4.75 -18.83
C GLU A 455 -13.30 5.92 -19.81
N ASP A 456 -14.33 6.73 -19.67
CA ASP A 456 -14.61 7.87 -20.54
C ASP A 456 -13.97 9.16 -19.97
N SER A 457 -12.70 9.34 -20.24
CA SER A 457 -11.90 10.48 -19.74
C SER A 457 -11.54 11.43 -20.89
N LYS A 458 -12.06 12.66 -20.85
CA LYS A 458 -11.76 13.72 -21.85
C LYS A 458 -10.62 14.62 -21.33
N THR A 459 -9.64 14.86 -22.16
CA THR A 459 -8.44 15.67 -21.85
C THR A 459 -8.16 16.72 -22.93
N PRO A 460 -9.11 17.63 -23.22
CA PRO A 460 -8.96 18.55 -24.35
C PRO A 460 -7.76 19.48 -24.26
N LEU A 461 -7.43 20.00 -23.08
CA LEU A 461 -6.27 20.87 -22.88
C LEU A 461 -4.95 20.09 -23.05
N PHE A 462 -4.87 18.92 -22.44
CA PHE A 462 -3.70 18.05 -22.56
C PHE A 462 -3.52 17.55 -24.01
N ASP A 463 -4.60 17.15 -24.68
CA ASP A 463 -4.54 16.67 -26.05
C ASP A 463 -4.10 17.77 -27.02
N LYS A 464 -4.60 18.99 -26.82
CA LYS A 464 -4.16 20.16 -27.56
C LYS A 464 -2.68 20.41 -27.34
N PHE A 465 -2.23 20.46 -26.09
CA PHE A 465 -0.81 20.63 -25.75
C PHE A 465 0.05 19.56 -26.42
N MET A 466 -0.28 18.27 -26.32
CA MET A 466 0.49 17.18 -26.92
C MET A 466 0.57 17.31 -28.44
N SER A 467 -0.50 17.71 -29.10
CA SER A 467 -0.54 17.90 -30.57
C SER A 467 0.25 19.12 -31.02
N GLU A 468 0.40 20.14 -30.18
CA GLU A 468 1.17 21.33 -30.48
C GLU A 468 2.70 21.14 -30.32
N VAL A 469 3.11 20.34 -29.32
CA VAL A 469 4.54 20.14 -29.00
C VAL A 469 5.17 18.96 -29.73
N LEU A 470 4.39 17.91 -30.04
CA LEU A 470 4.88 16.72 -30.75
C LEU A 470 4.39 16.75 -32.21
N ILE A 471 5.19 17.37 -33.07
CA ILE A 471 4.89 17.56 -34.49
C ILE A 471 5.71 16.59 -35.37
N GLY A 472 5.45 16.62 -36.66
CA GLY A 472 6.13 15.83 -37.68
C GLY A 472 5.26 14.76 -38.31
N THR A 473 5.84 14.01 -39.26
CA THR A 473 5.10 13.00 -40.04
C THR A 473 4.60 11.82 -39.20
N ASP A 474 5.21 11.55 -38.05
CA ASP A 474 4.85 10.51 -37.11
C ASP A 474 4.41 11.05 -35.73
N ALA A 475 3.90 12.30 -35.69
CA ALA A 475 3.42 12.95 -34.48
C ALA A 475 2.46 12.08 -33.67
N ALA A 476 1.52 11.39 -34.30
CA ALA A 476 0.60 10.47 -33.65
C ALA A 476 1.32 9.33 -32.92
N ALA A 477 2.39 8.78 -33.50
CA ALA A 477 3.18 7.74 -32.86
C ALA A 477 4.05 8.30 -31.71
N LYS A 478 4.57 9.55 -31.85
CA LYS A 478 5.27 10.24 -30.74
C LYS A 478 4.30 10.45 -29.55
N ILE A 479 3.08 10.95 -29.79
CA ILE A 479 2.06 11.13 -28.75
C ILE A 479 1.73 9.78 -28.10
N GLN A 480 1.43 8.77 -28.91
CA GLN A 480 1.04 7.45 -28.42
C GLN A 480 2.11 6.83 -27.52
N VAL A 481 3.39 6.84 -27.93
CA VAL A 481 4.47 6.28 -27.10
C VAL A 481 4.66 7.05 -25.80
N MET A 482 4.47 8.38 -25.80
CA MET A 482 4.57 9.18 -24.59
C MET A 482 3.42 8.87 -23.62
N LEU A 483 2.18 8.71 -24.11
CA LEU A 483 1.04 8.27 -23.29
C LEU A 483 1.29 6.88 -22.68
N GLU A 484 1.78 5.93 -23.46
CA GLU A 484 2.13 4.59 -23.01
C GLU A 484 3.23 4.62 -21.94
N PHE A 485 4.26 5.43 -22.17
CA PHE A 485 5.40 5.53 -21.26
C PHE A 485 5.02 6.16 -19.92
N VAL A 486 4.23 7.24 -19.94
CA VAL A 486 3.66 7.87 -18.74
C VAL A 486 2.77 6.87 -17.99
N GLY A 487 1.87 6.17 -18.66
CA GLY A 487 0.99 5.17 -18.05
C GLY A 487 1.77 3.98 -17.45
N CYS A 488 2.81 3.50 -18.13
CA CYS A 488 3.68 2.46 -17.60
C CYS A 488 4.47 2.91 -16.38
N SER A 489 4.84 4.20 -16.27
CA SER A 489 5.49 4.75 -15.08
C SER A 489 4.57 4.70 -13.87
N LEU A 490 3.30 5.07 -14.01
CA LEU A 490 2.30 5.06 -12.94
C LEU A 490 1.99 3.64 -12.44
N THR A 491 2.15 2.63 -13.28
CA THR A 491 1.68 1.25 -13.05
C THR A 491 2.79 0.22 -12.86
N LYS A 492 4.03 0.66 -12.64
CA LYS A 492 5.22 -0.20 -12.43
C LYS A 492 5.58 -1.09 -13.65
N LEU A 493 5.11 -0.73 -14.85
CA LEU A 493 5.37 -1.48 -16.08
C LEU A 493 6.62 -1.01 -16.82
N ALA A 494 7.16 0.16 -16.50
CA ALA A 494 8.20 0.81 -17.28
C ALA A 494 9.45 -0.07 -17.48
N THR A 495 9.93 -0.72 -16.42
CA THR A 495 11.13 -1.57 -16.49
C THR A 495 10.89 -2.88 -17.25
N ARG A 496 9.64 -3.36 -17.31
CA ARG A 496 9.28 -4.53 -18.14
C ARG A 496 9.46 -4.24 -19.63
N MET A 497 9.25 -2.99 -20.05
CA MET A 497 9.40 -2.54 -21.42
C MET A 497 10.88 -2.27 -21.79
N GLN A 498 11.79 -2.21 -20.80
CA GLN A 498 13.22 -2.06 -20.95
C GLN A 498 13.64 -0.83 -21.79
N LYS A 499 12.93 0.28 -21.65
CA LYS A 499 13.21 1.53 -22.37
C LYS A 499 13.36 2.72 -21.41
N ALA A 500 14.20 3.65 -21.82
CA ALA A 500 14.31 5.00 -21.26
C ALA A 500 13.96 6.02 -22.33
N VAL A 501 13.31 7.11 -21.95
CA VAL A 501 12.99 8.22 -22.86
C VAL A 501 14.08 9.28 -22.76
N LEU A 502 14.54 9.75 -23.90
CA LEU A 502 15.44 10.89 -24.03
C LEU A 502 14.74 11.95 -24.89
N MET A 503 14.29 13.03 -24.25
CA MET A 503 13.60 14.16 -24.89
C MET A 503 14.63 15.20 -25.31
N THR A 504 14.65 15.54 -26.60
CA THR A 504 15.61 16.48 -27.17
C THR A 504 14.90 17.66 -27.82
N GLY A 505 15.61 18.76 -28.01
CA GLY A 505 15.14 19.97 -28.73
C GLY A 505 15.72 21.24 -28.15
N GLY A 506 15.67 22.34 -28.86
CA GLY A 506 16.10 23.67 -28.42
C GLY A 506 15.34 24.20 -27.20
N GLY A 507 15.46 25.45 -26.87
CA GLY A 507 14.65 26.11 -25.83
C GLY A 507 13.19 26.28 -26.24
N ALA A 508 12.33 26.63 -25.27
CA ALA A 508 10.93 27.05 -25.49
C ALA A 508 10.06 26.10 -26.34
N ASN A 509 10.21 24.79 -26.19
CA ASN A 509 9.56 23.76 -27.00
C ASN A 509 8.60 22.83 -26.24
N GLY A 510 8.30 23.16 -24.98
CA GLY A 510 7.31 22.41 -24.18
C GLY A 510 7.85 21.20 -23.42
N LYS A 511 9.14 20.81 -23.51
CA LYS A 511 9.71 19.70 -22.75
C LYS A 511 9.49 19.83 -21.24
N SER A 512 9.86 20.99 -20.67
CA SER A 512 9.72 21.22 -19.22
C SER A 512 8.26 21.19 -18.80
N THR A 513 7.36 21.81 -19.57
CA THR A 513 5.92 21.77 -19.33
C THR A 513 5.37 20.33 -19.34
N PHE A 514 5.81 19.50 -20.30
CA PHE A 514 5.44 18.09 -20.33
C PHE A 514 5.95 17.33 -19.10
N ILE A 515 7.19 17.57 -18.69
CA ILE A 515 7.77 16.94 -17.50
C ILE A 515 7.02 17.38 -16.25
N ASP A 516 6.68 18.67 -16.12
CA ASP A 516 5.91 19.19 -14.97
C ASP A 516 4.52 18.56 -14.90
N ILE A 517 3.84 18.38 -16.05
CA ILE A 517 2.59 17.63 -16.10
C ILE A 517 2.82 16.20 -15.63
N TRP A 518 3.79 15.49 -16.18
CA TRP A 518 4.07 14.10 -15.84
C TRP A 518 4.37 13.93 -14.34
N VAL A 519 5.26 14.75 -13.79
CA VAL A 519 5.57 14.77 -12.36
C VAL A 519 4.32 15.04 -11.51
N GLY A 520 3.47 15.97 -11.94
CA GLY A 520 2.21 16.30 -11.28
C GLY A 520 1.16 15.18 -11.27
N LEU A 521 1.28 14.17 -12.15
CA LEU A 521 0.43 12.98 -12.10
C LEU A 521 0.81 12.03 -10.97
N LEU A 522 2.06 12.06 -10.52
CA LEU A 522 2.62 11.15 -9.50
C LEU A 522 2.54 11.75 -8.09
N PRO A 523 2.54 10.93 -7.03
CA PRO A 523 2.79 11.42 -5.68
C PRO A 523 4.20 12.02 -5.56
N PRO A 524 4.42 13.13 -4.82
CA PRO A 524 5.71 13.83 -4.75
C PRO A 524 6.89 12.96 -4.30
N ASN A 525 6.64 12.00 -3.41
CA ASN A 525 7.66 11.08 -2.88
C ASN A 525 7.97 9.89 -3.80
N ARG A 526 7.44 9.87 -5.03
CA ARG A 526 7.62 8.80 -6.03
C ARG A 526 8.43 9.25 -7.24
N VAL A 527 9.06 10.41 -7.17
CA VAL A 527 9.89 10.98 -8.24
C VAL A 527 11.31 11.22 -7.73
N THR A 528 12.30 10.87 -8.55
CA THR A 528 13.71 11.15 -8.31
C THR A 528 14.33 11.85 -9.52
N HIS A 529 15.51 12.47 -9.30
CA HIS A 529 16.22 13.28 -10.31
C HIS A 529 17.70 12.87 -10.41
N ILE A 530 17.94 11.60 -10.72
CA ILE A 530 19.29 11.04 -10.80
C ILE A 530 19.72 11.04 -12.26
N PRO A 531 20.78 11.77 -12.63
CA PRO A 531 21.27 11.78 -14.02
C PRO A 531 21.86 10.42 -14.42
N PRO A 532 21.86 10.08 -15.72
CA PRO A 532 22.31 8.77 -16.20
C PRO A 532 23.76 8.49 -15.87
N GLN A 533 24.61 9.51 -15.73
CA GLN A 533 26.01 9.41 -15.35
C GLN A 533 26.21 8.88 -13.91
N ASP A 534 25.25 9.12 -13.03
CA ASP A 534 25.33 8.80 -11.59
C ASP A 534 24.65 7.49 -11.20
N MET A 535 24.14 6.72 -12.16
CA MET A 535 23.46 5.45 -11.93
C MET A 535 24.36 4.34 -11.36
N HIS A 536 25.65 4.59 -11.20
CA HIS A 536 26.57 3.69 -10.53
C HIS A 536 26.72 3.95 -9.02
N ASN A 537 26.18 5.06 -8.52
CA ASN A 537 26.32 5.48 -7.13
C ASN A 537 25.24 4.82 -6.24
N GLU A 538 25.68 3.91 -5.34
CA GLU A 538 24.79 3.15 -4.46
C GLU A 538 23.95 4.04 -3.51
N TYR A 539 24.47 5.20 -3.11
CA TYR A 539 23.75 6.15 -2.25
C TYR A 539 22.62 6.84 -3.01
N ARG A 540 22.86 7.23 -4.27
CA ARG A 540 21.80 7.82 -5.12
C ARG A 540 20.76 6.76 -5.48
N LEU A 541 21.18 5.55 -5.80
CA LEU A 541 20.27 4.45 -6.12
C LEU A 541 19.34 4.09 -4.95
N ALA A 542 19.79 4.24 -3.69
CA ALA A 542 18.93 4.01 -2.53
C ALA A 542 17.68 4.91 -2.54
N HIS A 543 17.81 6.16 -3.00
CA HIS A 543 16.68 7.08 -3.13
C HIS A 543 15.70 6.71 -4.24
N MET A 544 16.15 5.93 -5.24
CA MET A 544 15.27 5.46 -6.31
C MET A 544 14.37 4.30 -5.89
N SER A 545 14.69 3.57 -4.82
CA SER A 545 13.92 2.38 -4.40
C SER A 545 12.40 2.61 -4.33
N PRO A 546 11.87 3.72 -3.75
CA PRO A 546 10.43 3.97 -3.68
C PRO A 546 9.85 4.63 -4.94
N SER A 547 10.68 4.98 -5.93
CA SER A 547 10.25 5.86 -7.03
C SER A 547 9.56 5.10 -8.16
N LEU A 548 8.62 5.79 -8.80
CA LEU A 548 7.92 5.35 -10.01
C LEU A 548 8.49 6.05 -11.27
N LEU A 549 9.10 7.20 -11.07
CA LEU A 549 9.71 8.00 -12.13
C LEU A 549 11.07 8.53 -11.65
N ASN A 550 12.07 8.39 -12.48
CA ASN A 550 13.31 9.16 -12.40
C ASN A 550 13.38 10.08 -13.62
N VAL A 551 13.31 11.39 -13.39
CA VAL A 551 13.30 12.39 -14.46
C VAL A 551 14.32 13.48 -14.21
N VAL A 552 15.06 13.85 -15.26
CA VAL A 552 16.05 14.92 -15.21
C VAL A 552 15.75 15.91 -16.34
N ASN A 553 15.42 17.15 -15.96
CA ASN A 553 14.98 18.20 -16.88
C ASN A 553 16.13 18.71 -17.77
N GLU A 554 17.35 18.69 -17.26
CA GLU A 554 18.57 19.06 -17.98
C GLU A 554 19.64 18.03 -17.69
N ALA A 555 19.61 16.93 -18.46
CA ALA A 555 20.63 15.91 -18.33
C ALA A 555 21.99 16.48 -18.81
N PRO A 556 23.08 16.29 -18.04
CA PRO A 556 24.38 16.75 -18.44
C PRO A 556 24.79 16.18 -19.81
N SER A 557 25.41 17.00 -20.65
CA SER A 557 26.00 16.58 -21.94
C SER A 557 27.24 15.72 -21.75
N THR A 558 27.75 15.60 -20.50
CA THR A 558 28.93 14.78 -20.20
C THR A 558 28.72 13.32 -20.53
N GLU A 559 29.81 12.62 -20.80
CA GLU A 559 29.79 11.23 -21.27
C GLU A 559 29.18 10.25 -20.27
N ILE A 560 28.29 9.37 -20.73
CA ILE A 560 27.78 8.22 -19.99
C ILE A 560 28.83 7.11 -20.01
N ALA A 561 29.75 7.12 -19.05
CA ALA A 561 30.87 6.19 -19.00
C ALA A 561 30.52 4.80 -18.49
N GLN A 562 29.61 4.72 -17.50
CA GLN A 562 29.23 3.49 -16.81
C GLN A 562 27.80 3.02 -17.18
N SER A 563 27.68 2.44 -18.36
CA SER A 563 26.38 2.01 -18.91
C SER A 563 25.78 0.75 -18.24
N ALA A 564 26.57 -0.05 -17.52
CA ALA A 564 26.12 -1.31 -16.94
C ALA A 564 25.01 -1.11 -15.90
N SER A 565 25.23 -0.22 -14.92
CA SER A 565 24.24 0.11 -13.88
C SER A 565 23.00 0.77 -14.46
N LEU A 566 23.17 1.68 -15.43
CA LEU A 566 22.06 2.31 -16.14
C LEU A 566 21.20 1.28 -16.89
N LYS A 567 21.82 0.30 -17.58
CA LYS A 567 21.10 -0.80 -18.23
C LYS A 567 20.33 -1.65 -17.24
N ALA A 568 20.92 -1.95 -16.07
CA ALA A 568 20.28 -2.69 -15.00
C ALA A 568 19.04 -1.95 -14.47
N VAL A 569 19.17 -0.65 -14.21
CA VAL A 569 18.05 0.20 -13.76
C VAL A 569 16.93 0.25 -14.79
N ILE A 570 17.23 0.47 -16.06
CA ILE A 570 16.22 0.51 -17.15
C ILE A 570 15.49 -0.84 -17.28
N SER A 571 16.19 -1.96 -17.06
CA SER A 571 15.60 -3.30 -17.17
C SER A 571 14.94 -3.81 -15.89
N GLY A 572 15.06 -3.09 -14.76
CA GLY A 572 14.56 -3.55 -13.46
C GLY A 572 15.35 -4.72 -12.87
N ASP A 573 16.61 -4.90 -13.31
CA ASP A 573 17.52 -5.88 -12.73
C ASP A 573 17.88 -5.47 -11.29
N ARG A 574 18.30 -6.43 -10.46
CA ARG A 574 18.70 -6.13 -9.08
C ARG A 574 19.89 -5.16 -9.06
N VAL A 575 19.77 -4.13 -8.25
CA VAL A 575 20.81 -3.16 -7.96
C VAL A 575 21.03 -3.01 -6.47
N MET A 576 22.22 -2.52 -6.10
CA MET A 576 22.56 -2.25 -4.71
C MET A 576 22.24 -0.80 -4.36
N GLY A 577 21.46 -0.60 -3.28
CA GLY A 577 21.27 0.70 -2.65
C GLY A 577 21.87 0.73 -1.25
N ARG A 578 22.31 1.90 -0.79
CA ARG A 578 22.84 2.07 0.56
C ARG A 578 22.51 3.44 1.12
N HIS A 579 21.83 3.48 2.26
CA HIS A 579 21.68 4.72 3.02
C HIS A 579 22.94 4.99 3.87
N ILE A 580 23.22 6.27 4.13
CA ILE A 580 24.38 6.67 4.93
C ILE A 580 24.33 5.97 6.30
N ARG A 581 25.46 5.34 6.70
CA ARG A 581 25.61 4.59 7.96
C ARG A 581 24.69 3.36 8.12
N GLN A 582 24.12 2.86 7.03
CA GLN A 582 23.31 1.65 7.04
C GLN A 582 23.96 0.54 6.22
N ALA A 583 23.54 -0.70 6.44
CA ALA A 583 23.93 -1.83 5.61
C ALA A 583 23.35 -1.65 4.19
N PRO A 584 24.08 -2.06 3.14
CA PRO A 584 23.55 -2.07 1.80
C PRO A 584 22.34 -3.03 1.69
N PHE A 585 21.43 -2.73 0.80
CA PHE A 585 20.27 -3.57 0.50
C PHE A 585 20.10 -3.72 -1.01
N GLU A 586 19.58 -4.87 -1.43
CA GLU A 586 19.25 -5.13 -2.82
C GLU A 586 17.79 -4.82 -3.10
N TYR A 587 17.52 -4.23 -4.26
CA TYR A 587 16.16 -4.02 -4.74
C TYR A 587 16.10 -4.06 -6.26
N SER A 588 14.90 -4.23 -6.83
CA SER A 588 14.66 -4.13 -8.26
C SER A 588 13.95 -2.82 -8.57
N PRO A 589 14.58 -1.89 -9.29
CA PRO A 589 13.97 -0.63 -9.69
C PRO A 589 12.70 -0.85 -10.52
N VAL A 590 11.67 -0.04 -10.27
CA VAL A 590 10.44 0.01 -11.08
C VAL A 590 10.26 1.36 -11.77
N ALA A 591 11.11 2.33 -11.41
CA ALA A 591 11.03 3.69 -11.88
C ALA A 591 11.28 3.78 -13.40
N ALA A 592 10.39 4.43 -14.11
CA ALA A 592 10.60 4.86 -15.48
C ALA A 592 11.79 5.83 -15.55
N GLN A 593 12.62 5.69 -16.59
CA GLN A 593 13.78 6.55 -16.77
C GLN A 593 13.52 7.56 -17.89
N ALA A 594 13.49 8.85 -17.56
CA ALA A 594 13.22 9.95 -18.48
C ALA A 594 14.27 11.05 -18.32
N TYR A 595 14.79 11.50 -19.43
CA TYR A 595 15.83 12.52 -19.47
C TYR A 595 15.50 13.55 -20.52
N ALA A 596 15.67 14.83 -20.23
CA ALA A 596 15.61 15.89 -21.21
C ALA A 596 16.98 16.52 -21.36
N CYS A 597 17.35 16.88 -22.58
CA CYS A 597 18.60 17.56 -22.91
C CYS A 597 18.41 18.45 -24.16
N ASN A 598 19.26 19.44 -24.31
CA ASN A 598 19.33 20.21 -25.55
C ASN A 598 20.20 19.49 -26.56
N GLU A 599 21.32 18.92 -26.09
CA GLU A 599 22.22 18.12 -26.89
C GLU A 599 22.31 16.69 -26.34
N LEU A 600 22.34 15.71 -27.23
CA LEU A 600 22.44 14.31 -26.86
C LEU A 600 23.79 14.02 -26.18
N PRO A 601 23.81 13.39 -24.99
CA PRO A 601 25.07 13.12 -24.28
C PRO A 601 25.93 12.11 -25.03
N ALA A 602 27.25 12.24 -24.89
CA ALA A 602 28.19 11.26 -25.42
C ALA A 602 28.10 9.92 -24.68
N PHE A 603 28.42 8.80 -25.34
CA PHE A 603 28.48 7.48 -24.71
C PHE A 603 29.51 6.56 -25.40
N ARG A 604 30.06 5.63 -24.58
CA ARG A 604 31.08 4.66 -25.08
C ARG A 604 30.49 3.30 -25.41
N ASP A 605 29.34 2.98 -24.89
CA ASP A 605 28.74 1.65 -25.05
C ASP A 605 28.02 1.49 -26.39
N MET A 606 28.78 1.05 -27.41
CA MET A 606 28.24 0.80 -28.75
C MET A 606 27.45 -0.50 -28.88
N THR A 607 27.19 -1.21 -27.79
CA THR A 607 26.45 -2.47 -27.84
C THR A 607 24.98 -2.23 -28.21
N GLU A 608 24.39 -3.18 -28.91
CA GLU A 608 22.95 -3.16 -29.18
C GLU A 608 22.12 -3.18 -27.91
N GLY A 609 22.64 -3.81 -26.85
CA GLY A 609 22.03 -3.82 -25.52
C GLY A 609 21.85 -2.43 -24.90
N PHE A 610 22.78 -1.49 -25.16
CA PHE A 610 22.62 -0.09 -24.73
C PHE A 610 21.70 0.67 -25.69
N ASN A 611 22.00 0.57 -27.01
CA ASN A 611 21.30 1.32 -28.04
C ASN A 611 19.78 1.06 -28.05
N ARG A 612 19.35 -0.20 -28.00
CA ARG A 612 17.93 -0.57 -28.06
C ARG A 612 17.09 -0.07 -26.89
N ARG A 613 17.71 0.36 -25.79
CA ARG A 613 16.99 0.82 -24.58
C ARG A 613 16.49 2.26 -24.67
N TRP A 614 16.90 3.00 -25.68
CA TRP A 614 16.55 4.41 -25.81
C TRP A 614 15.38 4.64 -26.76
N LEU A 615 14.48 5.52 -26.33
CA LEU A 615 13.47 6.18 -27.15
C LEU A 615 13.86 7.66 -27.21
N VAL A 616 14.36 8.12 -28.36
CA VAL A 616 14.71 9.53 -28.56
C VAL A 616 13.49 10.24 -29.13
N ILE A 617 12.94 11.19 -28.39
CA ILE A 617 11.74 11.95 -28.77
C ILE A 617 12.13 13.41 -28.95
N GLU A 618 12.01 13.90 -30.18
CA GLU A 618 12.36 15.25 -30.54
C GLU A 618 11.15 16.16 -30.38
N PHE A 619 11.39 17.29 -29.69
CA PHE A 619 10.45 18.40 -29.49
C PHE A 619 10.90 19.54 -30.42
N ASP A 620 10.48 19.47 -31.69
CA ASP A 620 10.97 20.33 -32.76
C ASP A 620 10.24 21.66 -32.87
N LYS A 621 9.13 21.82 -32.13
CA LYS A 621 8.34 23.04 -32.13
C LYS A 621 8.90 24.07 -31.18
N GLU A 622 9.30 25.22 -31.67
CA GLU A 622 9.64 26.39 -30.87
C GLU A 622 8.41 27.32 -30.74
N PHE A 623 8.24 27.88 -29.57
CA PHE A 623 7.14 28.79 -29.29
C PHE A 623 7.70 30.19 -29.02
N ASP A 624 7.22 31.19 -29.77
CA ASP A 624 7.51 32.59 -29.57
C ASP A 624 7.09 33.02 -28.13
N GLU A 625 7.78 33.98 -27.54
CA GLU A 625 7.51 34.42 -26.16
C GLU A 625 6.06 34.84 -25.91
N ASP A 626 5.43 35.48 -26.89
CA ASP A 626 4.04 35.93 -26.84
C ASP A 626 3.00 34.80 -26.92
N LYS A 627 3.40 33.63 -27.39
CA LYS A 627 2.56 32.40 -27.45
C LYS A 627 2.74 31.47 -26.26
N GLN A 628 3.69 31.76 -25.39
CA GLN A 628 3.96 30.94 -24.21
C GLN A 628 2.93 31.24 -23.10
N ILE A 629 2.23 30.20 -22.64
CA ILE A 629 1.29 30.30 -21.53
C ILE A 629 2.02 29.98 -20.23
N ARG A 630 2.25 30.97 -19.39
CA ARG A 630 2.88 30.78 -18.07
C ARG A 630 2.03 29.89 -17.17
N GLY A 631 2.65 28.88 -16.57
CA GLY A 631 1.96 27.96 -15.67
C GLY A 631 0.98 27.01 -16.36
N LEU A 632 1.13 26.75 -17.67
CA LEU A 632 0.25 25.87 -18.45
C LEU A 632 0.14 24.47 -17.81
N ALA A 633 1.23 23.90 -17.29
CA ALA A 633 1.20 22.61 -16.60
C ALA A 633 0.23 22.60 -15.41
N ASN A 634 0.24 23.67 -14.59
CA ASN A 634 -0.65 23.79 -13.44
C ASN A 634 -2.12 23.93 -13.86
N ILE A 635 -2.40 24.65 -14.97
CA ILE A 635 -3.75 24.78 -15.52
C ILE A 635 -4.27 23.41 -15.95
N ILE A 636 -3.48 22.68 -16.76
CA ILE A 636 -3.85 21.34 -17.23
C ILE A 636 -4.04 20.38 -16.05
N LEU A 637 -3.13 20.37 -15.08
CA LEU A 637 -3.24 19.49 -13.92
C LEU A 637 -4.43 19.81 -13.02
N LYS A 638 -4.78 21.08 -12.88
CA LYS A 638 -5.94 21.49 -12.09
C LYS A 638 -7.25 20.98 -12.71
N GLU A 639 -7.39 21.10 -14.02
CA GLU A 639 -8.62 20.77 -14.72
C GLU A 639 -8.73 19.29 -15.12
N GLU A 640 -7.61 18.65 -15.52
CA GLU A 640 -7.65 17.36 -16.21
C GLU A 640 -6.80 16.27 -15.56
N ARG A 641 -6.17 16.50 -14.39
CA ARG A 641 -5.21 15.55 -13.79
C ARG A 641 -5.74 14.12 -13.71
N LEU A 642 -6.94 13.93 -13.18
CA LEU A 642 -7.54 12.60 -13.03
C LEU A 642 -7.85 11.96 -14.38
N ALA A 643 -8.40 12.73 -15.30
CA ALA A 643 -8.72 12.28 -16.66
C ALA A 643 -7.45 11.87 -17.44
N ILE A 644 -6.35 12.64 -17.29
CA ILE A 644 -5.05 12.29 -17.89
C ILE A 644 -4.54 10.96 -17.31
N ILE A 645 -4.64 10.76 -15.98
CA ILE A 645 -4.22 9.50 -15.35
C ILE A 645 -5.02 8.32 -15.92
N CYS A 646 -6.34 8.43 -16.01
CA CYS A 646 -7.18 7.38 -16.59
C CYS A 646 -6.78 7.09 -18.05
N LYS A 647 -6.58 8.13 -18.86
CA LYS A 647 -6.16 8.01 -20.26
C LYS A 647 -4.81 7.32 -20.43
N VAL A 648 -3.79 7.74 -19.69
CA VAL A 648 -2.44 7.15 -19.84
C VAL A 648 -2.36 5.72 -19.32
N VAL A 649 -3.14 5.38 -18.29
CA VAL A 649 -3.21 4.00 -17.77
C VAL A 649 -3.88 3.07 -18.78
N GLN A 650 -4.93 3.50 -19.46
CA GLN A 650 -5.52 2.75 -20.58
C GLN A 650 -4.49 2.53 -21.71
N ASN A 651 -3.70 3.56 -22.04
CA ASN A 651 -2.63 3.43 -23.04
C ASN A 651 -1.51 2.48 -22.61
N ALA A 652 -1.20 2.37 -21.32
CA ALA A 652 -0.25 1.37 -20.81
C ALA A 652 -0.70 -0.08 -21.10
N CYS A 653 -2.01 -0.37 -21.12
CA CYS A 653 -2.53 -1.67 -21.53
C CYS A 653 -2.16 -2.03 -22.97
N ASN A 654 -2.11 -1.04 -23.86
CA ASN A 654 -1.69 -1.27 -25.25
C ASN A 654 -0.22 -1.71 -25.33
N ALA A 655 0.66 -1.06 -24.56
CA ALA A 655 2.06 -1.47 -24.47
C ALA A 655 2.19 -2.87 -23.82
N LEU A 656 1.40 -3.15 -22.77
CA LEU A 656 1.39 -4.46 -22.11
C LEU A 656 0.96 -5.58 -23.06
N ARG A 657 -0.10 -5.36 -23.84
CA ARG A 657 -0.61 -6.32 -24.83
C ARG A 657 0.41 -6.65 -25.91
N ARG A 658 1.16 -5.65 -26.40
CA ARG A 658 2.20 -5.82 -27.40
C ARG A 658 3.51 -6.38 -26.81
N GLY A 659 3.74 -6.20 -25.52
CA GLY A 659 5.01 -6.52 -24.86
C GLY A 659 6.13 -5.49 -25.10
N HIS A 660 5.84 -4.39 -25.78
CA HIS A 660 6.79 -3.30 -26.08
C HIS A 660 6.05 -1.99 -26.38
N TYR A 661 6.78 -0.87 -26.25
CA TYR A 661 6.28 0.43 -26.70
C TYR A 661 6.19 0.52 -28.23
N ILE A 662 5.26 1.32 -28.73
CA ILE A 662 5.35 1.83 -30.09
C ILE A 662 6.68 2.58 -30.25
N GLU A 663 7.36 2.42 -31.36
CA GLU A 663 8.59 3.13 -31.64
C GLU A 663 8.44 3.99 -32.90
N PRO A 664 8.31 5.35 -32.77
CA PRO A 664 8.21 6.26 -33.88
C PRO A 664 9.39 6.12 -34.85
N THR A 665 9.16 6.37 -36.14
CA THR A 665 10.19 6.32 -37.16
C THR A 665 11.27 7.39 -36.92
N SER A 666 10.86 8.60 -36.52
CA SER A 666 11.77 9.67 -36.09
C SER A 666 12.68 9.24 -34.95
N SER A 667 12.12 8.55 -33.93
CA SER A 667 12.90 8.03 -32.80
C SER A 667 13.98 7.03 -33.22
N LYS A 668 13.68 6.14 -34.17
CA LYS A 668 14.64 5.19 -34.71
C LYS A 668 15.76 5.91 -35.46
N LEU A 669 15.39 6.92 -36.25
CA LEU A 669 16.36 7.74 -36.99
C LEU A 669 17.26 8.54 -36.07
N ALA A 670 16.69 9.27 -35.11
CA ALA A 670 17.44 10.06 -34.13
C ALA A 670 18.41 9.17 -33.32
N ARG A 671 17.95 8.00 -32.89
CA ARG A 671 18.80 7.03 -32.18
C ARG A 671 19.92 6.51 -33.06
N SER A 672 19.68 6.25 -34.34
CA SER A 672 20.69 5.79 -35.28
C SER A 672 21.74 6.88 -35.53
N GLN A 673 21.34 8.13 -35.71
CA GLN A 673 22.21 9.29 -35.84
C GLN A 673 23.03 9.50 -34.57
N TRP A 674 22.39 9.46 -33.38
CA TRP A 674 23.07 9.56 -32.09
C TRP A 674 24.16 8.50 -31.94
N ARG A 675 23.89 7.25 -32.32
CA ARG A 675 24.88 6.17 -32.31
C ARG A 675 26.03 6.44 -33.29
N ARG A 676 25.71 6.93 -34.50
CA ARG A 676 26.72 7.22 -35.53
C ARG A 676 27.69 8.30 -35.07
N VAL A 677 27.19 9.40 -34.53
CA VAL A 677 28.00 10.50 -33.99
C VAL A 677 28.92 10.05 -32.84
N ASN A 678 28.51 9.07 -32.05
CA ASN A 678 29.29 8.54 -30.92
C ASN A 678 30.21 7.37 -31.33
N ASP A 679 30.10 6.83 -32.55
CA ASP A 679 30.91 5.73 -33.00
C ASP A 679 32.24 6.23 -33.62
N GLN A 680 33.15 6.57 -32.72
CA GLN A 680 34.49 7.07 -33.11
C GLN A 680 35.20 6.19 -34.12
N VAL A 681 34.98 4.86 -34.12
CA VAL A 681 35.61 3.95 -35.09
C VAL A 681 34.94 4.07 -36.45
N SER A 682 33.59 4.17 -36.49
CA SER A 682 32.87 4.39 -37.75
C SER A 682 33.24 5.73 -38.38
N LEU A 683 33.28 6.80 -37.58
CA LEU A 683 33.70 8.13 -38.03
C LEU A 683 35.13 8.14 -38.54
N PHE A 684 36.05 7.49 -37.82
CA PHE A 684 37.45 7.35 -38.30
C PHE A 684 37.53 6.62 -39.64
N LEU A 685 36.73 5.53 -39.79
CA LEU A 685 36.69 4.81 -41.06
C LEU A 685 36.14 5.67 -42.20
N GLU A 686 35.07 6.42 -41.95
CA GLU A 686 34.44 7.30 -42.94
C GLU A 686 35.36 8.48 -43.35
N GLU A 687 36.07 9.09 -42.40
CA GLU A 687 36.88 10.27 -42.64
C GLU A 687 38.32 9.99 -43.11
N LYS A 688 38.89 8.87 -42.67
CA LYS A 688 40.32 8.60 -42.83
C LYS A 688 40.64 7.31 -43.56
N CYS A 689 39.63 6.50 -43.91
CA CYS A 689 39.91 5.22 -44.56
C CYS A 689 39.11 5.04 -45.84
N GLU A 690 39.77 4.49 -46.85
CA GLU A 690 39.14 3.99 -48.07
C GLU A 690 39.19 2.46 -48.09
N GLU A 691 38.08 1.83 -48.50
CA GLU A 691 38.06 0.39 -48.71
C GLU A 691 38.87 0.05 -49.99
N ILE A 692 39.70 -0.98 -49.90
CA ILE A 692 40.45 -1.51 -51.04
C ILE A 692 39.95 -2.90 -51.38
N GLU A 693 39.91 -3.21 -52.67
CA GLU A 693 39.65 -4.57 -53.13
C GLU A 693 40.80 -5.52 -52.74
N THR A 694 40.46 -6.60 -52.02
CA THR A 694 41.44 -7.58 -51.54
C THR A 694 42.15 -8.36 -52.61
N LYS A 695 41.71 -8.24 -53.86
CA LYS A 695 42.33 -8.85 -55.07
C LYS A 695 43.44 -8.01 -55.66
N SER A 696 43.63 -6.76 -55.22
CA SER A 696 44.73 -5.93 -55.72
C SER A 696 46.03 -6.30 -54.99
N SER A 697 47.16 -6.27 -55.71
CA SER A 697 48.50 -6.58 -55.18
C SER A 697 49.05 -5.59 -54.14
N ARG A 698 48.23 -4.62 -53.71
CA ARG A 698 48.58 -3.62 -52.69
C ARG A 698 48.14 -4.13 -51.34
N ALA A 699 49.05 -4.22 -50.40
CA ALA A 699 48.72 -4.56 -48.98
C ALA A 699 47.81 -3.47 -48.35
N GLY A 700 46.76 -3.87 -47.71
CA GLY A 700 45.95 -3.00 -46.83
C GLY A 700 46.76 -2.54 -45.62
N THR A 701 46.10 -1.92 -44.68
CA THR A 701 46.73 -1.40 -43.46
C THR A 701 46.90 -2.50 -42.40
N ALA A 702 48.12 -2.61 -41.87
CA ALA A 702 48.40 -3.54 -40.74
C ALA A 702 47.66 -3.08 -39.47
N PRO A 703 47.22 -4.02 -38.59
CA PRO A 703 46.43 -3.68 -37.39
C PRO A 703 47.05 -2.57 -36.53
N ASN A 704 48.36 -2.68 -36.23
CA ASN A 704 49.00 -1.68 -35.36
C ASN A 704 49.10 -0.29 -36.05
N ALA A 705 49.33 -0.24 -37.34
CA ALA A 705 49.36 1.01 -38.08
C ALA A 705 47.96 1.65 -38.09
N LEU A 706 46.90 0.88 -38.34
CA LEU A 706 45.53 1.37 -38.33
C LEU A 706 45.16 1.94 -36.96
N TYR A 707 45.54 1.27 -35.87
CA TYR A 707 45.29 1.75 -34.53
C TYR A 707 46.08 3.02 -34.18
N THR A 708 47.33 3.13 -34.68
CA THR A 708 48.12 4.33 -34.47
C THR A 708 47.50 5.54 -35.18
N GLU A 709 47.02 5.38 -36.40
CA GLU A 709 46.33 6.43 -37.15
C GLU A 709 45.01 6.83 -36.45
N TYR A 710 44.24 5.85 -35.98
CA TYR A 710 43.05 6.14 -35.16
C TYR A 710 43.42 6.97 -33.93
N ARG A 711 44.50 6.62 -33.22
CA ARG A 711 44.93 7.38 -32.04
C ARG A 711 45.29 8.82 -32.38
N THR A 712 46.06 9.03 -33.46
CA THR A 712 46.44 10.37 -33.90
C THR A 712 45.19 11.19 -34.27
N TRP A 713 44.28 10.60 -35.03
CA TRP A 713 43.04 11.27 -35.43
C TRP A 713 42.16 11.65 -34.25
N ILE A 714 41.95 10.75 -33.29
CA ILE A 714 41.06 10.98 -32.16
C ILE A 714 41.62 11.99 -31.14
N GLU A 715 42.98 11.96 -30.96
CA GLU A 715 43.70 12.92 -30.11
C GLU A 715 43.67 14.33 -30.73
N ALA A 716 43.79 14.44 -32.04
CA ALA A 716 43.63 15.70 -32.76
C ALA A 716 42.21 16.27 -32.68
N GLY A 717 41.19 15.42 -32.63
CA GLY A 717 39.79 15.80 -32.39
C GLY A 717 39.44 16.13 -30.95
N GLY A 718 40.40 16.09 -30.00
CA GLY A 718 40.16 16.39 -28.57
C GLY A 718 39.37 15.33 -27.84
N HIS A 719 39.17 14.16 -28.40
CA HIS A 719 38.40 13.08 -27.79
C HIS A 719 39.28 12.06 -27.05
N SER A 720 38.72 11.38 -26.08
CA SER A 720 39.40 10.34 -25.33
C SER A 720 39.49 9.03 -26.13
N LYS A 721 40.71 8.53 -26.32
CA LYS A 721 40.99 7.30 -27.09
C LYS A 721 40.48 6.04 -26.40
N MET A 722 39.94 5.08 -27.16
CA MET A 722 39.66 3.74 -26.66
C MET A 722 40.91 2.85 -26.75
N GLY A 723 40.98 1.82 -25.91
CA GLY A 723 42.08 0.84 -26.00
C GLY A 723 42.03 -0.01 -27.27
N SER A 724 43.19 -0.51 -27.70
CA SER A 724 43.34 -1.30 -28.93
C SER A 724 42.40 -2.51 -29.01
N THR A 725 42.22 -3.24 -27.92
CA THR A 725 41.31 -4.39 -27.87
C THR A 725 39.85 -3.98 -28.18
N THR A 726 39.39 -2.84 -27.67
CA THR A 726 38.03 -2.33 -27.91
C THR A 726 37.91 -1.83 -29.34
N PHE A 727 38.93 -1.15 -29.88
CA PHE A 727 39.01 -0.71 -31.28
C PHE A 727 38.87 -1.90 -32.24
N TYR A 728 39.65 -2.95 -32.08
CA TYR A 728 39.56 -4.13 -32.95
C TYR A 728 38.27 -4.91 -32.81
N ARG A 729 37.70 -4.96 -31.58
CA ARG A 729 36.38 -5.56 -31.36
C ARG A 729 35.31 -4.77 -32.10
N ARG A 730 35.42 -3.43 -32.14
CA ARG A 730 34.48 -2.59 -32.87
C ARG A 730 34.61 -2.77 -34.37
N LEU A 731 35.81 -2.79 -34.94
CA LEU A 731 36.03 -3.12 -36.34
C LEU A 731 35.40 -4.46 -36.75
N LYS A 732 35.54 -5.48 -35.89
CA LYS A 732 34.88 -6.79 -36.10
C LYS A 732 33.37 -6.66 -36.11
N SER A 733 32.78 -5.87 -35.21
CA SER A 733 31.32 -5.63 -35.14
C SER A 733 30.81 -4.83 -36.35
N LEU A 734 31.62 -3.98 -36.93
CA LEU A 734 31.37 -3.27 -38.20
C LEU A 734 31.61 -4.15 -39.45
N LYS A 735 31.85 -5.46 -39.21
CA LYS A 735 32.11 -6.45 -40.28
C LYS A 735 33.35 -6.16 -41.16
N VAL A 736 34.26 -5.33 -40.68
CA VAL A 736 35.54 -5.12 -41.36
C VAL A 736 36.39 -6.38 -41.21
N ALA A 737 36.39 -7.22 -42.23
CA ALA A 737 37.11 -8.49 -42.23
C ALA A 737 38.61 -8.28 -42.40
N THR A 738 39.42 -9.18 -41.85
CA THR A 738 40.89 -9.18 -42.09
C THR A 738 41.24 -10.25 -43.07
N TYR A 739 42.31 -10.04 -43.83
CA TYR A 739 42.92 -11.04 -44.71
C TYR A 739 44.42 -11.19 -44.39
N ARG A 740 45.05 -12.20 -44.97
CA ARG A 740 46.50 -12.48 -44.75
C ARG A 740 47.31 -12.43 -46.04
N ILE A 741 48.46 -11.77 -45.97
CA ILE A 741 49.48 -11.82 -47.02
C ILE A 741 50.79 -12.29 -46.37
N LYS A 742 51.38 -13.36 -46.87
CA LYS A 742 52.66 -13.92 -46.37
C LYS A 742 52.66 -14.13 -44.85
N GLY A 743 51.52 -14.61 -44.31
CA GLY A 743 51.36 -14.86 -42.88
C GLY A 743 50.92 -13.65 -42.01
N ASN A 744 51.12 -12.43 -42.49
CA ASN A 744 50.75 -11.22 -41.76
C ASN A 744 49.28 -10.84 -42.00
N ARG A 745 48.61 -10.29 -40.95
CA ARG A 745 47.21 -9.88 -40.98
C ARG A 745 47.10 -8.42 -41.44
N TYR A 746 46.12 -8.12 -42.28
CA TYR A 746 45.82 -6.79 -42.79
C TYR A 746 44.31 -6.54 -42.79
N TYR A 747 43.90 -5.27 -42.65
CA TYR A 747 42.58 -4.81 -42.96
C TYR A 747 42.50 -4.31 -44.41
N PRO A 748 41.40 -4.52 -45.14
CA PRO A 748 41.22 -4.02 -46.52
C PRO A 748 40.89 -2.52 -46.53
N LEU A 749 41.74 -1.76 -45.85
CA LEU A 749 41.57 -0.33 -45.61
C LEU A 749 42.89 0.38 -45.95
N ARG A 750 42.80 1.53 -46.63
CA ARG A 750 43.88 2.46 -46.82
C ARG A 750 43.59 3.71 -46.00
N VAL A 751 44.52 4.14 -45.17
CA VAL A 751 44.43 5.44 -44.51
C VAL A 751 44.77 6.53 -45.50
N VAL A 752 43.91 7.51 -45.66
CA VAL A 752 44.10 8.64 -46.62
C VAL A 752 44.48 9.87 -45.79
N ALA A 753 45.58 10.50 -46.25
CA ALA A 753 45.93 11.81 -45.73
C ALA A 753 45.02 12.87 -46.39
N HIS A 754 43.87 13.18 -45.70
CA HIS A 754 43.16 14.38 -46.13
C HIS A 754 43.88 15.60 -45.59
N THR A 755 44.38 16.42 -46.47
CA THR A 755 44.84 17.78 -46.18
C THR A 755 43.61 18.56 -45.67
N ILE A 756 43.66 18.99 -44.44
CA ILE A 756 42.64 19.90 -43.87
C ILE A 756 42.76 21.19 -44.68
N HIS A 757 41.76 21.54 -45.45
CA HIS A 757 41.60 22.88 -46.04
C HIS A 757 40.89 23.80 -45.06
#